data_65ab4c3c72a2de598b172265c6b799af
#
_entry.id   65ab4c3c72a2de598b172265c6b799af
#
_cell.length_a   1.000
_cell.length_b   1.000
_cell.length_c   1.000
_cell.angle_alpha   90.00
_cell.angle_beta   90.00
_cell.angle_gamma   90.00
#
_symmetry.space_group_name_H-M   'P 1'
#
loop_
_entity.id
_entity.type
_entity.pdbx_description
1 polymer ?
#
loop_
_entity_poly.entity_id
_entity_poly.type
_entity_poly.pdbx_seq_one_letter_code
_entity_poly.pdbx_strand_id
1 'polypeptide(L)'
;MLKREPSCELEKELFKNVFEKTPDYIKNSDLLNFDNEGEFTFTLKKAHLYPHSEENPEGLNLLEWFANYSKEAKVSTAGIRGPQNILFPQDTRFPINLVGIVLATLAKALVAREKYEGKQVLKLVGSEVRYNSALYLDAIARIQAAQGIKTLTPKERRTIPIWLASFLAFKLDLVGGEYITSSHGISVKTATKDLNSQGSQYLPEESLEFVNKIQEIFDTVEKEGSYEIKIAAKNDTLIDEEIMSKLNDGVDLYVEYLKSGVAQNLDSVKKMKSKLFVECVGGCAYRTLSRVLEKLGIQDKYVWNNTEEDPFFHSIGKYDTDPKGNKCFYDYSVDATVLAKRPNGEKFFPVIESLHYEKVLADCPLGTIVLITDPDHDRLTVCQIEAIGNEPMLDDYGISYIKLNESRILTVYSANQAFLMLMNYRVKQLKSHGKFKNHPRFMIKTTASALSWDEWAKAHGIKVVNVPVGFKEIANIMKKVELQLKNNPDKEVVVDDVFGNSINLGVQPRLIFGGEESGGMIMGSEDLIESLAGRKAIAMREKSATEAIIVASALAAKLEEDNKTLSEYLVEIFDENNIIAKYDVREDIAYYNESEPDIEKLKLAKVEGEKQRTKNDLFFLSLAIAVREGIADINAVKKVLNGAFA
;
A
#
# COMPACT_ATOMS: atom_id res chain seq x y z
N MET A 1 8.94 -9.37 -23.55
CA MET A 1 7.97 -8.43 -24.18
C MET A 1 6.60 -8.71 -23.62
N LEU A 2 5.84 -7.70 -23.23
CA LEU A 2 4.44 -7.87 -22.82
C LEU A 2 3.66 -8.59 -23.93
N LYS A 3 3.05 -9.73 -23.57
CA LYS A 3 2.29 -10.56 -24.53
C LYS A 3 0.82 -10.13 -24.67
N ARG A 4 0.43 -8.94 -24.16
CA ARG A 4 -0.94 -8.45 -24.24
C ARG A 4 -1.05 -7.23 -25.14
N GLU A 5 -2.17 -7.16 -25.85
CA GLU A 5 -2.53 -5.98 -26.63
C GLU A 5 -3.04 -4.86 -25.70
N PRO A 6 -2.79 -3.58 -26.06
CA PRO A 6 -3.34 -2.45 -25.32
C PRO A 6 -4.87 -2.49 -25.24
N SER A 7 -5.44 -2.20 -24.09
CA SER A 7 -6.89 -2.27 -23.84
C SER A 7 -7.66 -1.05 -24.37
N CYS A 8 -6.99 0.08 -24.58
CA CYS A 8 -7.59 1.32 -25.03
C CYS A 8 -6.60 2.21 -25.81
N GLU A 9 -7.09 3.27 -26.45
CA GLU A 9 -6.26 4.19 -27.24
C GLU A 9 -5.17 4.89 -26.40
N LEU A 10 -5.48 5.25 -25.16
CA LEU A 10 -4.52 5.88 -24.27
C LEU A 10 -3.34 4.95 -23.92
N GLU A 11 -3.62 3.66 -23.72
CA GLU A 11 -2.56 2.65 -23.50
C GLU A 11 -1.74 2.41 -24.77
N LYS A 12 -2.36 2.44 -25.94
CA LYS A 12 -1.65 2.37 -27.24
C LYS A 12 -0.69 3.54 -27.39
N GLU A 13 -1.11 4.74 -27.04
CA GLU A 13 -0.26 5.94 -27.05
C GLU A 13 0.93 5.79 -26.10
N LEU A 14 0.69 5.31 -24.89
CA LEU A 14 1.75 5.02 -23.93
C LEU A 14 2.77 4.02 -24.49
N PHE A 15 2.31 2.88 -25.04
CA PHE A 15 3.20 1.86 -25.61
C PHE A 15 4.01 2.42 -26.78
N LYS A 16 3.38 3.17 -27.67
CA LYS A 16 4.07 3.85 -28.79
C LYS A 16 5.16 4.78 -28.28
N ASN A 17 4.85 5.66 -27.30
CA ASN A 17 5.80 6.59 -26.73
C ASN A 17 6.97 5.87 -26.07
N VAL A 18 6.73 4.82 -25.28
CA VAL A 18 7.78 4.02 -24.66
C VAL A 18 8.68 3.37 -25.72
N PHE A 19 8.06 2.76 -26.77
CA PHE A 19 8.81 2.15 -27.86
C PHE A 19 9.69 3.16 -28.62
N GLU A 20 9.15 4.31 -28.96
CA GLU A 20 9.88 5.36 -29.70
C GLU A 20 11.03 5.96 -28.88
N LYS A 21 10.88 6.08 -27.55
CA LYS A 21 11.87 6.66 -26.64
C LYS A 21 12.95 5.70 -26.17
N THR A 22 12.77 4.39 -26.37
CA THR A 22 13.76 3.39 -25.95
C THR A 22 14.82 3.21 -27.06
N PRO A 23 16.11 3.27 -26.73
CA PRO A 23 17.20 3.02 -27.69
C PRO A 23 17.17 1.62 -28.29
N ASP A 24 17.59 1.49 -29.54
CA ASP A 24 17.55 0.22 -30.26
C ASP A 24 18.44 -0.87 -29.63
N TYR A 25 19.58 -0.50 -29.05
CA TYR A 25 20.44 -1.47 -28.35
C TYR A 25 19.75 -2.08 -27.11
N ILE A 26 18.83 -1.35 -26.45
CA ILE A 26 18.02 -1.90 -25.36
C ILE A 26 16.89 -2.79 -25.91
N LYS A 27 16.20 -2.34 -26.98
CA LYS A 27 15.10 -3.11 -27.61
C LYS A 27 15.57 -4.49 -28.10
N ASN A 28 16.81 -4.57 -28.57
CA ASN A 28 17.39 -5.79 -29.13
C ASN A 28 18.17 -6.63 -28.10
N SER A 29 18.19 -6.23 -26.82
CA SER A 29 18.88 -6.97 -25.76
C SER A 29 18.09 -8.23 -25.37
N ASP A 30 18.77 -9.37 -25.29
CA ASP A 30 18.23 -10.67 -24.84
C ASP A 30 19.01 -11.26 -23.67
N LEU A 31 19.54 -10.39 -22.80
CA LEU A 31 20.43 -10.78 -21.69
C LEU A 31 19.78 -11.71 -20.66
N LEU A 32 18.51 -11.50 -20.37
CA LEU A 32 17.75 -12.21 -19.34
C LEU A 32 16.47 -12.78 -19.95
N ASN A 33 16.61 -13.91 -20.63
CA ASN A 33 15.47 -14.57 -21.28
C ASN A 33 14.74 -15.51 -20.31
N PHE A 34 13.78 -14.98 -19.55
CA PHE A 34 12.91 -15.76 -18.67
C PHE A 34 11.79 -16.53 -19.40
N ASP A 35 11.64 -16.36 -20.72
CA ASP A 35 10.83 -17.28 -21.54
C ASP A 35 11.49 -18.67 -21.65
N ASN A 36 12.79 -18.78 -21.39
CA ASN A 36 13.46 -20.05 -21.17
C ASN A 36 13.03 -20.63 -19.82
N GLU A 37 12.24 -21.70 -19.84
CA GLU A 37 11.75 -22.39 -18.62
C GLU A 37 12.80 -23.29 -17.94
N GLY A 38 13.89 -23.64 -18.63
CA GLY A 38 15.03 -24.39 -18.08
C GLY A 38 15.92 -23.54 -17.18
N GLU A 39 16.85 -24.17 -16.51
CA GLU A 39 17.93 -23.45 -15.82
C GLU A 39 18.86 -22.75 -16.81
N PHE A 40 19.38 -21.60 -16.42
CA PHE A 40 20.38 -20.86 -17.20
C PHE A 40 21.26 -20.00 -16.29
N THR A 41 22.35 -19.49 -16.85
CA THR A 41 23.28 -18.62 -16.14
C THR A 41 23.34 -17.26 -16.83
N PHE A 42 23.23 -16.19 -16.04
CA PHE A 42 23.51 -14.84 -16.49
C PHE A 42 24.91 -14.42 -16.05
N THR A 43 25.79 -14.14 -17.01
CA THR A 43 27.15 -13.65 -16.74
C THR A 43 27.13 -12.13 -16.62
N LEU A 44 27.27 -11.62 -15.41
CA LEU A 44 27.47 -10.21 -15.13
C LEU A 44 28.92 -9.86 -15.45
N LYS A 45 29.17 -9.07 -16.51
CA LYS A 45 30.50 -8.68 -16.97
C LYS A 45 30.90 -7.32 -16.41
N LYS A 46 32.20 -7.05 -16.30
CA LYS A 46 32.73 -5.73 -15.91
C LYS A 46 32.19 -4.60 -16.78
N ALA A 47 32.05 -4.81 -18.09
CA ALA A 47 31.51 -3.83 -19.02
C ALA A 47 30.08 -3.39 -18.66
N HIS A 48 29.25 -4.27 -18.07
CA HIS A 48 27.87 -3.97 -17.65
C HIS A 48 27.78 -2.96 -16.49
N LEU A 49 28.88 -2.71 -15.79
CA LEU A 49 28.94 -1.71 -14.72
C LEU A 49 28.93 -0.28 -15.28
N TYR A 50 29.35 -0.08 -16.53
CA TYR A 50 29.58 1.21 -17.17
C TYR A 50 28.58 1.47 -18.31
N PRO A 51 28.50 2.72 -18.83
CA PRO A 51 27.58 3.05 -19.92
C PRO A 51 27.77 2.20 -21.18
N HIS A 52 26.77 2.25 -22.07
CA HIS A 52 26.81 1.59 -23.39
C HIS A 52 28.12 1.85 -24.15
N SER A 53 28.71 0.78 -24.67
CA SER A 53 29.95 0.76 -25.46
C SER A 53 29.98 -0.46 -26.36
N GLU A 54 31.04 -0.61 -27.17
CA GLU A 54 31.26 -1.84 -27.96
C GLU A 54 31.39 -3.10 -27.08
N GLU A 55 31.94 -2.97 -25.86
CA GLU A 55 32.08 -4.04 -24.88
C GLU A 55 30.78 -4.30 -24.07
N ASN A 56 29.86 -3.33 -24.08
CA ASN A 56 28.55 -3.36 -23.45
C ASN A 56 27.46 -3.00 -24.46
N PRO A 57 27.23 -3.82 -25.47
CA PRO A 57 26.26 -3.52 -26.53
C PRO A 57 24.82 -3.53 -26.03
N GLU A 58 24.54 -4.16 -24.91
CA GLU A 58 23.22 -4.21 -24.26
C GLU A 58 22.88 -2.92 -23.50
N GLY A 59 23.90 -2.10 -23.20
CA GLY A 59 23.73 -0.78 -22.61
C GLY A 59 23.29 -0.79 -21.14
N LEU A 60 23.65 -1.80 -20.38
CA LEU A 60 23.49 -1.75 -18.91
C LEU A 60 24.41 -0.66 -18.35
N ASN A 61 23.96 0.06 -17.31
CA ASN A 61 24.77 1.03 -16.57
C ASN A 61 24.52 0.82 -15.07
N LEU A 62 25.10 -0.25 -14.54
CA LEU A 62 24.74 -0.73 -13.21
C LEU A 62 25.30 0.11 -12.08
N LEU A 63 26.40 0.83 -12.25
CA LEU A 63 26.90 1.76 -11.24
C LEU A 63 25.99 2.97 -11.09
N GLU A 64 25.49 3.55 -12.19
CA GLU A 64 24.51 4.63 -12.14
C GLU A 64 23.18 4.15 -11.54
N TRP A 65 22.68 3.00 -11.99
CA TRP A 65 21.48 2.40 -11.43
C TRP A 65 21.63 2.20 -9.92
N PHE A 66 22.71 1.60 -9.47
CA PHE A 66 22.94 1.28 -8.07
C PHE A 66 23.08 2.53 -7.19
N ALA A 67 23.72 3.58 -7.67
CA ALA A 67 23.81 4.86 -6.96
C ALA A 67 22.41 5.43 -6.64
N ASN A 68 21.47 5.34 -7.59
CA ASN A 68 20.09 5.76 -7.40
C ASN A 68 19.32 4.79 -6.50
N TYR A 69 19.44 3.48 -6.74
CA TYR A 69 18.76 2.43 -6.00
C TYR A 69 19.14 2.43 -4.51
N SER A 70 20.43 2.54 -4.19
CA SER A 70 20.93 2.57 -2.81
C SER A 70 20.49 3.83 -2.05
N LYS A 71 20.33 4.96 -2.74
CA LYS A 71 19.77 6.19 -2.16
C LYS A 71 18.30 5.99 -1.78
N GLU A 72 17.49 5.44 -2.68
CA GLU A 72 16.07 5.14 -2.42
C GLU A 72 15.90 4.12 -1.29
N ALA A 73 16.73 3.10 -1.20
CA ALA A 73 16.70 2.10 -0.14
C ALA A 73 16.84 2.70 1.27
N LYS A 74 17.61 3.80 1.40
CA LYS A 74 17.84 4.49 2.68
C LYS A 74 16.65 5.36 3.13
N VAL A 75 15.86 5.87 2.21
CA VAL A 75 14.83 6.88 2.50
C VAL A 75 13.40 6.39 2.28
N SER A 76 13.22 5.25 1.61
CA SER A 76 11.89 4.77 1.25
C SER A 76 11.03 4.43 2.48
N THR A 77 9.80 4.91 2.49
CA THR A 77 8.79 4.63 3.52
C THR A 77 8.00 3.35 3.26
N ALA A 78 8.06 2.78 2.05
CA ALA A 78 7.22 1.65 1.66
C ALA A 78 7.80 0.82 0.51
N GLY A 79 8.98 0.23 0.70
CA GLY A 79 9.71 -0.52 -0.33
C GLY A 79 10.43 0.40 -1.34
N ILE A 80 11.32 -0.20 -2.14
CA ILE A 80 12.07 0.53 -3.18
C ILE A 80 11.19 0.59 -4.43
N ARG A 81 10.70 1.76 -4.78
CA ARG A 81 9.74 1.98 -5.86
C ARG A 81 10.23 2.98 -6.91
N GLY A 82 9.73 2.86 -8.13
CA GLY A 82 10.01 3.81 -9.19
C GLY A 82 9.36 3.42 -10.51
N PRO A 83 9.47 4.28 -11.52
CA PRO A 83 9.05 3.94 -12.87
C PRO A 83 9.85 2.75 -13.41
N GLN A 84 9.20 1.97 -14.28
CA GLN A 84 9.78 0.88 -15.04
C GLN A 84 9.58 1.10 -16.54
N ASN A 85 10.45 0.52 -17.36
CA ASN A 85 10.17 0.42 -18.78
C ASN A 85 9.20 -0.76 -19.00
N ILE A 86 7.96 -0.45 -19.33
CA ILE A 86 6.90 -1.47 -19.43
C ILE A 86 7.11 -2.46 -20.59
N LEU A 87 7.79 -2.07 -21.67
CA LEU A 87 8.04 -2.91 -22.84
C LEU A 87 9.41 -3.60 -22.80
N PHE A 88 10.41 -2.94 -22.21
CA PHE A 88 11.80 -3.41 -22.16
C PHE A 88 12.28 -3.45 -20.71
N PRO A 89 11.87 -4.48 -19.94
CA PRO A 89 12.06 -4.53 -18.49
C PRO A 89 13.54 -4.60 -18.06
N GLN A 90 14.49 -4.92 -18.95
CA GLN A 90 15.92 -4.93 -18.69
C GLN A 90 16.57 -3.52 -18.69
N ASP A 91 15.84 -2.47 -19.03
CA ASP A 91 16.37 -1.09 -19.16
C ASP A 91 16.82 -0.52 -17.81
N THR A 92 18.12 -0.55 -17.53
CA THR A 92 18.72 -0.09 -16.25
C THR A 92 18.72 1.43 -16.05
N ARG A 93 18.28 2.23 -17.05
CA ARG A 93 18.03 3.66 -16.85
C ARG A 93 16.84 3.90 -15.91
N PHE A 94 15.92 2.92 -15.81
CA PHE A 94 14.79 2.96 -14.90
C PHE A 94 15.15 2.39 -13.52
N PRO A 95 14.64 2.97 -12.42
CA PRO A 95 14.91 2.50 -11.05
C PRO A 95 14.54 1.03 -10.85
N ILE A 96 13.36 0.63 -11.37
CA ILE A 96 12.91 -0.76 -11.31
C ILE A 96 13.06 -1.38 -12.70
N ASN A 97 13.90 -2.41 -12.77
CA ASN A 97 14.20 -3.15 -13.99
C ASN A 97 14.57 -4.61 -13.65
N LEU A 98 14.51 -5.49 -14.63
CA LEU A 98 14.70 -6.91 -14.43
C LEU A 98 16.12 -7.27 -13.92
N VAL A 99 17.15 -6.58 -14.41
CA VAL A 99 18.54 -6.82 -13.95
C VAL A 99 18.67 -6.41 -12.48
N GLY A 100 18.10 -5.27 -12.11
CA GLY A 100 18.04 -4.80 -10.72
C GLY A 100 17.28 -5.76 -9.80
N ILE A 101 16.15 -6.32 -10.25
CA ILE A 101 15.40 -7.35 -9.51
C ILE A 101 16.27 -8.57 -9.28
N VAL A 102 16.95 -9.07 -10.32
CA VAL A 102 17.85 -10.22 -10.21
C VAL A 102 18.97 -9.97 -9.20
N LEU A 103 19.65 -8.82 -9.28
CA LEU A 103 20.74 -8.47 -8.38
C LEU A 103 20.26 -8.28 -6.92
N ALA A 104 19.16 -7.57 -6.72
CA ALA A 104 18.62 -7.34 -5.39
C ALA A 104 18.13 -8.65 -4.74
N THR A 105 17.47 -9.52 -5.50
CA THR A 105 17.02 -10.83 -5.01
C THR A 105 18.19 -11.74 -4.69
N LEU A 106 19.23 -11.79 -5.56
CA LEU A 106 20.44 -12.54 -5.28
C LEU A 106 21.09 -12.08 -3.97
N ALA A 107 21.27 -10.76 -3.80
CA ALA A 107 21.85 -10.20 -2.59
C ALA A 107 21.04 -10.56 -1.32
N LYS A 108 19.72 -10.43 -1.38
CA LYS A 108 18.82 -10.83 -0.29
C LYS A 108 18.87 -12.34 0.00
N ALA A 109 19.01 -13.16 -1.04
CA ALA A 109 19.15 -14.60 -0.88
C ALA A 109 20.48 -14.97 -0.20
N LEU A 110 21.58 -14.34 -0.60
CA LEU A 110 22.89 -14.54 0.02
C LEU A 110 22.89 -14.14 1.49
N VAL A 111 22.38 -12.95 1.83
CA VAL A 111 22.20 -12.49 3.22
C VAL A 111 21.36 -13.48 4.03
N ALA A 112 20.26 -13.97 3.48
CA ALA A 112 19.42 -14.95 4.17
C ALA A 112 20.16 -16.28 4.40
N ARG A 113 20.94 -16.75 3.43
CA ARG A 113 21.74 -17.99 3.58
C ARG A 113 22.82 -17.86 4.64
N GLU A 114 23.50 -16.71 4.70
CA GLU A 114 24.51 -16.42 5.74
C GLU A 114 23.86 -16.38 7.13
N LYS A 115 22.73 -15.66 7.27
CA LYS A 115 22.02 -15.49 8.55
C LYS A 115 21.42 -16.78 9.10
N TYR A 116 21.03 -17.70 8.23
CA TYR A 116 20.40 -18.97 8.59
C TYR A 116 21.25 -20.18 8.15
N GLU A 117 22.57 -20.08 8.26
CA GLU A 117 23.50 -21.14 7.90
C GLU A 117 23.11 -22.48 8.53
N GLY A 118 23.17 -23.55 7.75
CA GLY A 118 22.81 -24.91 8.16
C GLY A 118 21.32 -25.18 8.36
N LYS A 119 20.43 -24.19 8.13
CA LYS A 119 18.97 -24.35 8.23
C LYS A 119 18.32 -24.26 6.86
N GLN A 120 17.16 -24.88 6.72
CA GLN A 120 16.32 -24.66 5.56
C GLN A 120 15.72 -23.25 5.62
N VAL A 121 15.94 -22.47 4.57
CA VAL A 121 15.39 -21.12 4.43
C VAL A 121 14.10 -21.23 3.61
N LEU A 122 12.99 -20.73 4.17
CA LEU A 122 11.68 -20.63 3.52
C LEU A 122 11.31 -19.16 3.36
N LYS A 123 10.95 -18.74 2.14
CA LYS A 123 10.45 -17.40 1.83
C LYS A 123 9.16 -17.50 1.02
N LEU A 124 8.40 -16.42 0.99
CA LEU A 124 7.22 -16.26 0.14
C LEU A 124 7.51 -15.20 -0.93
N VAL A 125 7.00 -15.41 -2.14
CA VAL A 125 6.98 -14.38 -3.19
C VAL A 125 5.53 -14.19 -3.65
N GLY A 126 5.10 -12.93 -3.69
CA GLY A 126 3.77 -12.54 -4.15
C GLY A 126 3.81 -11.28 -4.99
N SER A 127 2.71 -10.98 -5.64
CA SER A 127 2.54 -9.74 -6.41
C SER A 127 1.09 -9.31 -6.50
N GLU A 128 0.90 -8.01 -6.72
CA GLU A 128 -0.33 -7.47 -7.28
C GLU A 128 -0.21 -7.28 -8.79
N VAL A 129 -1.24 -6.71 -9.38
CA VAL A 129 -1.39 -6.52 -10.83
C VAL A 129 -0.62 -5.27 -11.29
N ARG A 130 0.55 -5.45 -11.90
CA ARG A 130 1.35 -4.41 -12.54
C ARG A 130 1.94 -4.92 -13.85
N TYR A 131 2.34 -4.00 -14.73
CA TYR A 131 3.20 -4.40 -15.84
C TYR A 131 4.43 -5.15 -15.31
N ASN A 132 4.78 -6.26 -15.93
CA ASN A 132 5.92 -7.11 -15.58
C ASN A 132 5.85 -7.81 -14.20
N SER A 133 4.75 -7.70 -13.40
CA SER A 133 4.67 -8.37 -12.09
C SER A 133 4.92 -9.87 -12.16
N ALA A 134 4.32 -10.57 -13.11
CA ALA A 134 4.50 -12.02 -13.28
C ALA A 134 5.95 -12.37 -13.66
N LEU A 135 6.60 -11.56 -14.51
CA LEU A 135 8.01 -11.72 -14.88
C LEU A 135 8.93 -11.54 -13.67
N TYR A 136 8.71 -10.48 -12.89
CA TYR A 136 9.51 -10.19 -11.70
C TYR A 136 9.30 -11.24 -10.61
N LEU A 137 8.05 -11.69 -10.41
CA LEU A 137 7.77 -12.78 -9.46
C LEU A 137 8.50 -14.06 -9.86
N ASP A 138 8.45 -14.46 -11.14
CA ASP A 138 9.14 -15.64 -11.64
C ASP A 138 10.66 -15.52 -11.49
N ALA A 139 11.22 -14.35 -11.81
CA ALA A 139 12.65 -14.07 -11.63
C ALA A 139 13.06 -14.22 -10.14
N ILE A 140 12.32 -13.61 -9.22
CA ILE A 140 12.59 -13.71 -7.78
C ILE A 140 12.55 -15.18 -7.33
N ALA A 141 11.51 -15.92 -7.69
CA ALA A 141 11.36 -17.31 -7.28
C ALA A 141 12.52 -18.19 -7.79
N ARG A 142 12.91 -18.03 -9.05
CA ARG A 142 13.98 -18.82 -9.69
C ARG A 142 15.37 -18.46 -9.16
N ILE A 143 15.62 -17.18 -8.83
CA ILE A 143 16.87 -16.76 -8.17
C ILE A 143 16.96 -17.33 -6.76
N GLN A 144 15.88 -17.24 -5.96
CA GLN A 144 15.85 -17.80 -4.62
C GLN A 144 16.09 -19.32 -4.65
N ALA A 145 15.42 -20.05 -5.54
CA ALA A 145 15.61 -21.50 -5.71
C ALA A 145 17.05 -21.85 -6.09
N ALA A 146 17.67 -21.10 -7.02
CA ALA A 146 19.08 -21.30 -7.39
C ALA A 146 20.05 -21.10 -6.22
N GLN A 147 19.66 -20.34 -5.18
CA GLN A 147 20.41 -20.17 -3.94
C GLN A 147 20.00 -21.17 -2.83
N GLY A 148 19.24 -22.21 -3.17
CA GLY A 148 18.81 -23.26 -2.23
C GLY A 148 17.75 -22.79 -1.24
N ILE A 149 17.00 -21.75 -1.55
CA ILE A 149 15.88 -21.25 -0.75
C ILE A 149 14.58 -21.87 -1.23
N LYS A 150 13.84 -22.51 -0.32
CA LYS A 150 12.48 -22.96 -0.63
C LYS A 150 11.55 -21.76 -0.70
N THR A 151 10.96 -21.55 -1.87
CA THR A 151 10.15 -20.37 -2.19
C THR A 151 8.70 -20.76 -2.37
N LEU A 152 7.83 -20.23 -1.49
CA LEU A 152 6.38 -20.40 -1.62
C LEU A 152 5.85 -19.35 -2.61
N THR A 153 5.10 -19.79 -3.62
CA THR A 153 4.44 -18.91 -4.59
C THR A 153 2.99 -19.29 -4.77
N PRO A 154 2.11 -18.32 -5.10
CA PRO A 154 0.76 -18.66 -5.53
C PRO A 154 0.79 -19.54 -6.78
N LYS A 155 -0.18 -20.45 -6.89
CA LYS A 155 -0.32 -21.34 -8.06
C LYS A 155 -0.38 -20.52 -9.35
N GLU A 156 0.37 -20.95 -10.38
CA GLU A 156 0.43 -20.27 -11.68
C GLU A 156 0.93 -18.81 -11.60
N ARG A 157 1.68 -18.46 -10.56
CA ARG A 157 2.19 -17.09 -10.33
C ARG A 157 1.07 -16.03 -10.28
N ARG A 158 -0.15 -16.41 -9.85
CA ARG A 158 -1.27 -15.48 -9.75
C ARG A 158 -1.06 -14.44 -8.66
N THR A 159 -1.79 -13.37 -8.74
CA THR A 159 -1.78 -12.29 -7.76
C THR A 159 -2.41 -12.71 -6.42
N ILE A 160 -1.95 -12.12 -5.34
CA ILE A 160 -2.55 -12.18 -4.00
C ILE A 160 -2.45 -10.80 -3.36
N PRO A 161 -3.34 -10.39 -2.44
CA PRO A 161 -3.19 -9.16 -1.68
C PRO A 161 -1.95 -9.15 -0.80
N ILE A 162 -1.35 -7.96 -0.59
CA ILE A 162 -0.12 -7.85 0.21
C ILE A 162 -0.31 -8.27 1.67
N TRP A 163 -1.47 -7.96 2.26
CA TRP A 163 -1.76 -8.38 3.64
C TRP A 163 -1.77 -9.91 3.80
N LEU A 164 -2.15 -10.65 2.74
CA LEU A 164 -2.11 -12.12 2.79
C LEU A 164 -0.66 -12.62 2.76
N ALA A 165 0.19 -12.04 1.92
CA ALA A 165 1.63 -12.34 1.92
C ALA A 165 2.27 -12.05 3.28
N SER A 166 1.97 -10.89 3.88
CA SER A 166 2.42 -10.49 5.21
C SER A 166 1.94 -11.47 6.30
N PHE A 167 0.65 -11.79 6.30
CA PHE A 167 0.05 -12.73 7.26
C PHE A 167 0.70 -14.11 7.17
N LEU A 168 0.89 -14.64 5.96
CA LEU A 168 1.50 -15.95 5.76
C LEU A 168 2.98 -15.98 6.12
N ALA A 169 3.73 -14.91 5.89
CA ALA A 169 5.12 -14.81 6.35
C ALA A 169 5.23 -15.00 7.87
N PHE A 170 4.30 -14.41 8.64
CA PHE A 170 4.21 -14.63 10.09
C PHE A 170 3.61 -16.00 10.43
N LYS A 171 2.44 -16.33 9.87
CA LYS A 171 1.65 -17.52 10.26
C LYS A 171 2.37 -18.82 10.01
N LEU A 172 3.10 -18.93 8.89
CA LEU A 172 3.86 -20.12 8.48
C LEU A 172 5.31 -20.10 8.98
N ASP A 173 5.70 -19.15 9.83
CA ASP A 173 7.06 -19.02 10.38
C ASP A 173 8.16 -18.92 9.31
N LEU A 174 7.88 -18.21 8.21
CA LEU A 174 8.86 -17.98 7.16
C LEU A 174 9.95 -17.01 7.63
N VAL A 175 11.12 -17.05 7.00
CA VAL A 175 12.17 -16.05 7.29
C VAL A 175 11.86 -14.68 6.68
N GLY A 176 10.87 -14.58 5.80
CA GLY A 176 10.38 -13.38 5.18
C GLY A 176 9.77 -13.63 3.82
N GLY A 177 9.64 -12.57 3.02
CA GLY A 177 9.10 -12.65 1.67
C GLY A 177 9.49 -11.46 0.82
N GLU A 178 9.16 -11.53 -0.46
CA GLU A 178 9.29 -10.43 -1.41
C GLU A 178 7.94 -10.24 -2.11
N TYR A 179 7.47 -8.99 -2.17
CA TYR A 179 6.18 -8.70 -2.77
C TYR A 179 6.28 -7.56 -3.77
N ILE A 180 5.72 -7.76 -4.97
CA ILE A 180 5.80 -6.80 -6.07
C ILE A 180 4.55 -5.95 -6.09
N THR A 181 4.68 -4.65 -5.80
CA THR A 181 3.60 -3.68 -5.81
C THR A 181 4.13 -2.26 -5.77
N SER A 182 3.39 -1.33 -6.33
CA SER A 182 3.53 0.11 -6.04
C SER A 182 2.32 0.67 -5.29
N SER A 183 1.49 -0.21 -4.68
CA SER A 183 0.26 0.15 -3.98
C SER A 183 -0.66 0.98 -4.92
N HIS A 184 -1.15 2.12 -4.49
CA HIS A 184 -1.97 3.04 -5.28
C HIS A 184 -1.20 3.85 -6.35
N GLY A 185 0.11 3.66 -6.48
CA GLY A 185 0.93 4.41 -7.43
C GLY A 185 0.49 4.28 -8.89
N ILE A 186 0.92 5.20 -9.73
CA ILE A 186 0.60 5.23 -11.17
C ILE A 186 0.95 3.91 -11.88
N SER A 187 0.32 3.62 -13.01
CA SER A 187 0.42 2.32 -13.70
C SER A 187 1.84 1.96 -14.15
N VAL A 188 2.65 2.96 -14.52
CA VAL A 188 4.03 2.75 -14.98
C VAL A 188 5.04 2.56 -13.84
N LYS A 189 4.62 2.70 -12.59
CA LYS A 189 5.45 2.42 -11.41
C LYS A 189 5.29 0.99 -10.92
N THR A 190 6.37 0.45 -10.38
CA THR A 190 6.32 -0.75 -9.55
C THR A 190 7.35 -0.65 -8.43
N ALA A 191 7.37 -1.62 -7.53
CA ALA A 191 8.33 -1.72 -6.43
C ALA A 191 8.52 -3.17 -6.01
N THR A 192 9.55 -3.41 -5.20
CA THR A 192 9.63 -4.58 -4.33
C THR A 192 9.44 -4.13 -2.88
N LYS A 193 8.46 -4.72 -2.21
CA LYS A 193 8.30 -4.61 -0.76
C LYS A 193 8.89 -5.88 -0.13
N ASP A 194 9.95 -5.73 0.62
CA ASP A 194 10.60 -6.84 1.30
C ASP A 194 9.96 -7.04 2.68
N LEU A 195 9.55 -8.27 2.98
CA LEU A 195 8.89 -8.64 4.22
C LEU A 195 9.87 -9.43 5.10
N ASN A 196 9.97 -9.08 6.36
CA ASN A 196 10.73 -9.85 7.34
C ASN A 196 9.91 -11.01 7.92
N SER A 197 10.50 -11.78 8.82
CA SER A 197 9.85 -12.94 9.44
C SER A 197 8.60 -12.61 10.28
N GLN A 198 8.39 -11.35 10.63
CA GLN A 198 7.17 -10.90 11.30
C GLN A 198 6.05 -10.53 10.31
N GLY A 199 6.33 -10.55 9.00
CA GLY A 199 5.43 -10.07 7.97
C GLY A 199 5.43 -8.56 7.79
N SER A 200 6.25 -7.79 8.51
CA SER A 200 6.38 -6.36 8.30
C SER A 200 7.38 -6.04 7.19
N GLN A 201 7.21 -4.90 6.54
CA GLN A 201 8.18 -4.40 5.57
C GLN A 201 9.52 -4.11 6.25
N TYR A 202 10.61 -4.25 5.49
CA TYR A 202 11.97 -3.98 5.96
C TYR A 202 12.09 -2.54 6.47
N LEU A 203 12.75 -2.41 7.61
CA LEU A 203 13.27 -1.12 8.08
C LEU A 203 14.53 -0.75 7.27
N PRO A 204 14.96 0.52 7.29
CA PRO A 204 16.15 0.96 6.55
C PRO A 204 17.41 0.15 6.85
N GLU A 205 17.58 -0.28 8.10
CA GLU A 205 18.71 -1.10 8.54
C GLU A 205 18.71 -2.48 7.87
N GLU A 206 17.53 -3.12 7.76
CA GLU A 206 17.37 -4.41 7.08
C GLU A 206 17.63 -4.28 5.57
N SER A 207 17.27 -3.15 4.97
CA SER A 207 17.54 -2.86 3.56
C SER A 207 19.03 -2.63 3.28
N LEU A 208 19.76 -2.03 4.20
CA LEU A 208 21.20 -1.79 4.05
C LEU A 208 22.00 -3.10 3.97
N GLU A 209 21.56 -4.18 4.63
CA GLU A 209 22.25 -5.48 4.58
C GLU A 209 22.39 -5.97 3.14
N PHE A 210 21.30 -6.01 2.37
CA PHE A 210 21.37 -6.50 0.99
C PHE A 210 21.92 -5.47 0.00
N VAL A 211 21.78 -4.17 0.26
CA VAL A 211 22.42 -3.12 -0.55
C VAL A 211 23.94 -3.24 -0.48
N ASN A 212 24.50 -3.47 0.71
CA ASN A 212 25.92 -3.72 0.87
C ASN A 212 26.35 -5.00 0.13
N LYS A 213 25.52 -6.05 0.12
CA LYS A 213 25.80 -7.29 -0.62
C LYS A 213 25.81 -7.07 -2.14
N ILE A 214 24.98 -6.17 -2.70
CA ILE A 214 25.06 -5.77 -4.12
C ILE A 214 26.41 -5.10 -4.40
N GLN A 215 26.88 -4.22 -3.52
CA GLN A 215 28.20 -3.60 -3.66
C GLN A 215 29.33 -4.64 -3.68
N GLU A 216 29.29 -5.64 -2.77
CA GLU A 216 30.27 -6.74 -2.74
C GLU A 216 30.30 -7.53 -4.06
N ILE A 217 29.13 -7.76 -4.68
CA ILE A 217 29.04 -8.39 -6.01
C ILE A 217 29.73 -7.51 -7.06
N PHE A 218 29.49 -6.21 -7.05
CA PHE A 218 30.14 -5.28 -8.00
C PHE A 218 31.65 -5.20 -7.80
N ASP A 219 32.13 -5.17 -6.57
CA ASP A 219 33.55 -5.19 -6.24
C ASP A 219 34.22 -6.48 -6.76
N THR A 220 33.50 -7.60 -6.68
CA THR A 220 33.95 -8.88 -7.24
C THR A 220 34.05 -8.80 -8.77
N VAL A 221 33.02 -8.26 -9.43
CA VAL A 221 33.02 -8.07 -10.90
C VAL A 221 34.16 -7.15 -11.36
N GLU A 222 34.41 -6.07 -10.62
CA GLU A 222 35.54 -5.16 -10.91
C GLU A 222 36.88 -5.87 -10.83
N LYS A 223 37.08 -6.71 -9.83
CA LYS A 223 38.33 -7.42 -9.56
C LYS A 223 38.54 -8.62 -10.49
N GLU A 224 37.48 -9.43 -10.70
CA GLU A 224 37.60 -10.73 -11.39
C GLU A 224 37.14 -10.69 -12.85
N GLY A 225 36.52 -9.56 -13.28
CA GLY A 225 36.03 -9.33 -14.64
C GLY A 225 34.60 -9.79 -14.88
N SER A 226 34.07 -10.74 -14.11
CA SER A 226 32.69 -11.21 -14.21
C SER A 226 32.19 -11.86 -12.92
N TYR A 227 30.86 -12.06 -12.86
CA TYR A 227 30.17 -12.81 -11.81
C TYR A 227 29.05 -13.64 -12.42
N GLU A 228 29.00 -14.95 -12.10
CA GLU A 228 27.99 -15.86 -12.63
C GLU A 228 26.75 -15.91 -11.72
N ILE A 229 25.59 -15.57 -12.27
CA ILE A 229 24.31 -15.61 -11.57
C ILE A 229 23.49 -16.78 -12.12
N LYS A 230 23.29 -17.80 -11.30
CA LYS A 230 22.48 -18.96 -11.65
C LYS A 230 20.99 -18.65 -11.49
N ILE A 231 20.20 -19.07 -12.46
CA ILE A 231 18.73 -18.97 -12.46
C ILE A 231 18.18 -20.40 -12.58
N ALA A 232 17.44 -20.84 -11.58
CA ALA A 232 16.85 -22.18 -11.53
C ALA A 232 15.79 -22.38 -12.64
N ALA A 233 15.45 -23.61 -12.95
CA ALA A 233 14.32 -23.91 -13.82
C ALA A 233 13.00 -23.41 -13.21
N LYS A 234 12.05 -23.07 -14.05
CA LYS A 234 10.73 -22.56 -13.62
C LYS A 234 9.95 -23.56 -12.76
N ASN A 235 10.18 -24.85 -13.00
CA ASN A 235 9.59 -25.97 -12.25
C ASN A 235 10.57 -26.60 -11.25
N ASP A 236 11.57 -25.85 -10.77
CA ASP A 236 12.50 -26.33 -9.74
C ASP A 236 11.74 -26.78 -8.49
N THR A 237 12.18 -27.86 -7.88
CA THR A 237 11.53 -28.49 -6.70
C THR A 237 11.54 -27.60 -5.45
N LEU A 238 12.38 -26.59 -5.40
CA LEU A 238 12.40 -25.57 -4.35
C LEU A 238 11.34 -24.47 -4.55
N ILE A 239 10.71 -24.38 -5.73
CA ILE A 239 9.59 -23.49 -5.99
C ILE A 239 8.29 -24.24 -5.68
N ASP A 240 7.64 -23.89 -4.58
CA ASP A 240 6.52 -24.62 -4.03
C ASP A 240 5.20 -23.86 -4.23
N GLU A 241 4.43 -24.28 -5.23
CA GLU A 241 3.06 -23.81 -5.47
C GLU A 241 2.01 -24.67 -4.74
N GLU A 242 2.39 -25.86 -4.29
CA GLU A 242 1.47 -26.84 -3.76
C GLU A 242 0.98 -26.47 -2.35
N ILE A 243 1.88 -25.97 -1.49
CA ILE A 243 1.53 -25.52 -0.14
C ILE A 243 0.49 -24.41 -0.23
N MET A 244 0.71 -23.41 -1.06
CA MET A 244 -0.25 -22.32 -1.25
C MET A 244 -1.58 -22.82 -1.80
N SER A 245 -1.56 -23.75 -2.74
CA SER A 245 -2.77 -24.37 -3.29
C SER A 245 -3.56 -25.18 -2.24
N LYS A 246 -2.88 -26.00 -1.42
CA LYS A 246 -3.49 -26.79 -0.33
C LYS A 246 -4.09 -25.91 0.77
N LEU A 247 -3.47 -24.79 1.07
CA LEU A 247 -3.99 -23.81 2.02
C LEU A 247 -5.04 -22.89 1.40
N ASN A 248 -5.54 -23.22 0.21
CA ASN A 248 -6.43 -22.35 -0.54
C ASN A 248 -5.85 -20.92 -0.65
N ASP A 249 -4.58 -20.84 -1.02
CA ASP A 249 -3.72 -19.64 -1.01
C ASP A 249 -3.61 -18.95 0.37
N GLY A 250 -3.81 -19.68 1.45
CA GLY A 250 -3.77 -19.17 2.82
C GLY A 250 -5.06 -18.52 3.30
N VAL A 251 -6.10 -18.48 2.46
CA VAL A 251 -7.39 -17.85 2.79
C VAL A 251 -8.05 -18.50 4.01
N ASP A 252 -7.95 -19.83 4.14
CA ASP A 252 -8.56 -20.53 5.30
C ASP A 252 -7.95 -20.09 6.63
N LEU A 253 -6.63 -19.98 6.71
CA LEU A 253 -5.92 -19.50 7.90
C LEU A 253 -6.27 -18.04 8.21
N TYR A 254 -6.42 -17.22 7.18
CA TYR A 254 -6.79 -15.82 7.34
C TYR A 254 -8.23 -15.64 7.83
N VAL A 255 -9.16 -16.46 7.32
CA VAL A 255 -10.56 -16.46 7.78
C VAL A 255 -10.66 -16.85 9.26
N GLU A 256 -9.87 -17.82 9.73
CA GLU A 256 -9.81 -18.16 11.16
C GLU A 256 -9.32 -16.95 12.00
N TYR A 257 -8.30 -16.24 11.53
CA TYR A 257 -7.85 -15.00 12.17
C TYR A 257 -8.98 -13.95 12.22
N LEU A 258 -9.68 -13.71 11.11
CA LEU A 258 -10.78 -12.75 11.08
C LEU A 258 -11.91 -13.12 12.04
N LYS A 259 -12.26 -14.40 12.13
CA LYS A 259 -13.29 -14.92 13.07
C LYS A 259 -12.89 -14.73 14.54
N SER A 260 -11.61 -14.74 14.87
CA SER A 260 -11.12 -14.42 16.21
C SER A 260 -11.06 -12.92 16.50
N GLY A 261 -11.07 -12.08 15.46
CA GLY A 261 -10.91 -10.63 15.50
C GLY A 261 -12.16 -9.84 15.08
N VAL A 262 -12.09 -9.23 13.91
CA VAL A 262 -13.13 -8.30 13.42
C VAL A 262 -14.43 -8.98 12.95
N ALA A 263 -14.38 -10.26 12.59
CA ALA A 263 -15.52 -11.03 12.08
C ALA A 263 -16.15 -11.95 13.14
N GLN A 264 -16.00 -11.68 14.45
CA GLN A 264 -16.56 -12.50 15.53
C GLN A 264 -18.08 -12.58 15.48
N ASN A 265 -18.77 -11.53 15.07
CA ASN A 265 -20.22 -11.49 14.96
C ASN A 265 -20.64 -10.74 13.69
N LEU A 266 -21.14 -11.47 12.71
CA LEU A 266 -21.64 -10.96 11.43
C LEU A 266 -23.15 -11.17 11.26
N ASP A 267 -23.90 -11.46 12.32
CA ASP A 267 -25.32 -11.76 12.23
C ASP A 267 -26.16 -10.59 11.72
N SER A 268 -25.80 -9.36 12.09
CA SER A 268 -26.43 -8.15 11.55
C SER A 268 -26.16 -8.01 10.05
N VAL A 269 -24.91 -8.25 9.62
CA VAL A 269 -24.52 -8.21 8.18
C VAL A 269 -25.32 -9.25 7.39
N LYS A 270 -25.46 -10.48 7.88
CA LYS A 270 -26.26 -11.53 7.23
C LYS A 270 -27.73 -11.14 7.07
N LYS A 271 -28.28 -10.38 8.02
CA LYS A 271 -29.67 -9.92 8.02
C LYS A 271 -29.91 -8.61 7.24
N MET A 272 -28.85 -7.86 6.97
CA MET A 272 -28.90 -6.61 6.21
C MET A 272 -29.61 -6.81 4.87
N LYS A 273 -30.51 -5.89 4.50
CA LYS A 273 -31.27 -5.93 3.25
C LYS A 273 -30.54 -5.24 2.10
N SER A 274 -29.87 -4.14 2.42
CA SER A 274 -29.06 -3.41 1.46
C SER A 274 -27.83 -4.20 1.05
N LYS A 275 -27.25 -3.84 -0.09
CA LYS A 275 -25.98 -4.38 -0.57
C LYS A 275 -24.90 -3.30 -0.54
N LEU A 276 -23.68 -3.73 -0.34
CA LEU A 276 -22.48 -2.91 -0.42
C LEU A 276 -21.92 -2.99 -1.84
N PHE A 277 -21.51 -1.88 -2.39
CA PHE A 277 -20.87 -1.83 -3.69
C PHE A 277 -19.35 -1.83 -3.52
N VAL A 278 -18.63 -2.77 -4.13
CA VAL A 278 -17.17 -2.87 -4.04
C VAL A 278 -16.54 -2.59 -5.38
N GLU A 279 -15.70 -1.57 -5.41
CA GLU A 279 -14.88 -1.21 -6.56
C GLU A 279 -13.47 -1.79 -6.40
N CYS A 280 -13.07 -2.68 -7.31
CA CYS A 280 -11.77 -3.36 -7.27
C CYS A 280 -10.70 -2.67 -8.13
N VAL A 281 -11.04 -1.65 -8.88
CA VAL A 281 -10.16 -0.84 -9.75
C VAL A 281 -9.24 -1.66 -10.68
N GLY A 282 -9.61 -2.91 -11.00
CA GLY A 282 -8.75 -3.82 -11.77
C GLY A 282 -7.55 -4.35 -10.98
N GLY A 283 -7.53 -4.19 -9.66
CA GLY A 283 -6.49 -4.71 -8.77
C GLY A 283 -6.71 -6.18 -8.36
N CYS A 284 -5.89 -6.67 -7.42
CA CYS A 284 -5.90 -8.08 -7.01
C CYS A 284 -6.98 -8.45 -5.95
N ALA A 285 -7.91 -7.52 -5.64
CA ALA A 285 -8.88 -7.67 -4.56
C ALA A 285 -9.85 -8.83 -4.75
N TYR A 286 -10.54 -8.86 -5.88
CA TYR A 286 -11.74 -9.68 -6.09
C TYR A 286 -11.54 -11.17 -5.79
N ARG A 287 -10.51 -11.78 -6.38
CA ARG A 287 -10.26 -13.22 -6.28
C ARG A 287 -10.11 -13.69 -4.84
N THR A 288 -9.41 -12.93 -4.01
CA THR A 288 -9.15 -13.29 -2.61
C THR A 288 -10.29 -12.85 -1.70
N LEU A 289 -10.76 -11.61 -1.84
CA LEU A 289 -11.83 -11.05 -1.00
C LEU A 289 -13.14 -11.83 -1.17
N SER A 290 -13.54 -12.15 -2.40
CA SER A 290 -14.78 -12.90 -2.65
C SER A 290 -14.80 -14.25 -1.90
N ARG A 291 -13.66 -14.96 -1.88
CA ARG A 291 -13.50 -16.24 -1.15
C ARG A 291 -13.51 -16.05 0.37
N VAL A 292 -12.89 -14.98 0.87
CA VAL A 292 -12.97 -14.65 2.30
C VAL A 292 -14.42 -14.41 2.71
N LEU A 293 -15.16 -13.59 1.95
CA LEU A 293 -16.55 -13.26 2.25
C LEU A 293 -17.48 -14.46 2.11
N GLU A 294 -17.23 -15.36 1.13
CA GLU A 294 -17.92 -16.65 1.01
C GLU A 294 -17.75 -17.50 2.26
N LYS A 295 -16.50 -17.68 2.72
CA LYS A 295 -16.21 -18.47 3.93
C LYS A 295 -16.73 -17.83 5.23
N LEU A 296 -16.96 -16.52 5.23
CA LEU A 296 -17.66 -15.80 6.30
C LEU A 296 -19.19 -15.86 6.17
N GLY A 297 -19.72 -16.33 5.03
CA GLY A 297 -21.15 -16.44 4.76
C GLY A 297 -21.85 -15.10 4.55
N ILE A 298 -21.18 -14.13 3.95
CA ILE A 298 -21.70 -12.78 3.68
C ILE A 298 -21.47 -12.31 2.23
N GLN A 299 -20.99 -13.16 1.34
CA GLN A 299 -20.66 -12.80 -0.05
C GLN A 299 -21.87 -12.22 -0.81
N ASP A 300 -23.07 -12.70 -0.54
CA ASP A 300 -24.31 -12.24 -1.16
C ASP A 300 -24.66 -10.78 -0.85
N LYS A 301 -23.99 -10.15 0.11
CA LYS A 301 -24.18 -8.75 0.51
C LYS A 301 -23.41 -7.76 -0.37
N TYR A 302 -22.65 -8.23 -1.36
CA TYR A 302 -21.78 -7.38 -2.16
C TYR A 302 -22.15 -7.38 -3.64
N VAL A 303 -22.03 -6.22 -4.25
CA VAL A 303 -22.06 -6.00 -5.70
C VAL A 303 -20.67 -5.55 -6.11
N TRP A 304 -20.17 -6.07 -7.21
CA TRP A 304 -18.77 -5.92 -7.60
C TRP A 304 -18.62 -5.13 -8.89
N ASN A 305 -17.57 -4.31 -8.97
CA ASN A 305 -17.19 -3.59 -10.19
C ASN A 305 -15.68 -3.74 -10.45
N ASN A 306 -15.28 -3.66 -11.72
CA ASN A 306 -13.89 -3.74 -12.19
C ASN A 306 -13.09 -4.90 -11.55
N THR A 307 -13.68 -6.11 -11.56
CA THR A 307 -13.13 -7.31 -10.91
C THR A 307 -12.02 -7.99 -11.70
N GLU A 308 -11.92 -7.73 -13.00
CA GLU A 308 -10.87 -8.29 -13.86
C GLU A 308 -9.57 -7.54 -13.63
N GLU A 309 -8.50 -8.30 -13.42
CA GLU A 309 -7.17 -7.75 -13.17
C GLU A 309 -6.60 -7.07 -14.43
N ASP A 310 -6.24 -5.80 -14.31
CA ASP A 310 -5.67 -5.01 -15.41
C ASP A 310 -4.49 -4.15 -14.91
N PRO A 311 -3.26 -4.31 -15.44
CA PRO A 311 -2.11 -3.49 -15.05
C PRO A 311 -2.23 -2.01 -15.43
N PHE A 312 -3.22 -1.66 -16.27
CA PHE A 312 -3.59 -0.29 -16.61
C PHE A 312 -4.82 0.21 -15.84
N PHE A 313 -5.36 -0.62 -14.91
CA PHE A 313 -6.48 -0.31 -14.02
C PHE A 313 -7.73 0.18 -14.76
N HIS A 314 -8.09 -0.45 -15.89
CA HIS A 314 -9.24 -0.08 -16.73
C HIS A 314 -9.28 1.42 -17.11
N SER A 315 -8.12 2.04 -17.27
CA SER A 315 -7.97 3.49 -17.52
C SER A 315 -8.43 4.40 -16.37
N ILE A 316 -8.66 3.85 -15.17
CA ILE A 316 -9.01 4.64 -13.99
C ILE A 316 -7.86 5.59 -13.64
N GLY A 317 -8.17 6.90 -13.47
CA GLY A 317 -7.19 7.93 -13.18
C GLY A 317 -6.28 8.32 -14.37
N LYS A 318 -6.58 7.87 -15.59
CA LYS A 318 -5.78 8.17 -16.79
C LYS A 318 -6.42 9.29 -17.61
N TYR A 319 -5.61 10.27 -17.99
CA TYR A 319 -6.05 11.47 -18.68
C TYR A 319 -5.10 11.82 -19.84
N ASP A 320 -5.60 12.56 -20.84
CA ASP A 320 -4.83 13.07 -21.98
C ASP A 320 -4.32 14.51 -21.78
N THR A 321 -4.53 15.04 -20.58
CA THR A 321 -4.07 16.36 -20.17
C THR A 321 -3.55 16.35 -18.73
N ASP A 322 -2.50 17.13 -18.46
CA ASP A 322 -2.00 17.34 -17.10
C ASP A 322 -2.86 18.38 -16.33
N PRO A 323 -2.66 18.56 -15.01
CA PRO A 323 -3.36 19.56 -14.22
C PRO A 323 -3.18 21.02 -14.68
N LYS A 324 -2.21 21.30 -15.56
CA LYS A 324 -1.97 22.62 -16.17
C LYS A 324 -2.68 22.76 -17.51
N GLY A 325 -3.35 21.70 -18.01
CA GLY A 325 -4.04 21.69 -19.29
C GLY A 325 -3.13 21.38 -20.49
N ASN A 326 -1.87 20.97 -20.28
CA ASN A 326 -0.99 20.57 -21.37
C ASN A 326 -1.38 19.19 -21.87
N LYS A 327 -1.46 19.02 -23.19
CA LYS A 327 -1.77 17.73 -23.80
C LYS A 327 -0.59 16.77 -23.65
N CYS A 328 -0.79 15.72 -22.85
CA CYS A 328 0.19 14.66 -22.60
C CYS A 328 -0.52 13.45 -21.98
N PHE A 329 0.13 12.28 -22.01
CA PHE A 329 -0.30 11.18 -21.16
C PHE A 329 -0.08 11.56 -19.68
N TYR A 330 -1.13 11.50 -18.89
CA TYR A 330 -1.09 11.80 -17.47
C TYR A 330 -1.81 10.73 -16.65
N ASP A 331 -1.13 10.22 -15.63
CA ASP A 331 -1.61 9.13 -14.78
C ASP A 331 -1.70 9.62 -13.33
N TYR A 332 -2.92 9.71 -12.79
CA TYR A 332 -3.12 9.95 -11.36
C TYR A 332 -2.93 8.64 -10.59
N SER A 333 -2.47 8.74 -9.35
CA SER A 333 -2.44 7.58 -8.46
C SER A 333 -3.84 7.00 -8.27
N VAL A 334 -3.93 5.66 -8.12
CA VAL A 334 -5.21 4.95 -7.94
C VAL A 334 -5.62 5.00 -6.46
N ASP A 335 -5.82 6.23 -5.98
CA ASP A 335 -6.31 6.56 -4.63
C ASP A 335 -7.55 7.44 -4.80
N ALA A 336 -8.71 6.92 -4.43
CA ALA A 336 -9.99 7.58 -4.67
C ALA A 336 -10.19 8.85 -3.81
N THR A 337 -9.35 9.07 -2.81
CA THR A 337 -9.38 10.29 -1.97
C THR A 337 -8.50 11.43 -2.48
N VAL A 338 -7.71 11.19 -3.55
CA VAL A 338 -6.91 12.25 -4.18
C VAL A 338 -7.82 13.32 -4.76
N LEU A 339 -7.62 14.54 -4.32
CA LEU A 339 -8.30 15.73 -4.80
C LEU A 339 -7.33 16.55 -5.66
N ALA A 340 -7.64 16.70 -6.94
CA ALA A 340 -6.86 17.47 -7.90
C ALA A 340 -7.57 18.77 -8.29
N LYS A 341 -6.85 19.71 -8.90
CA LYS A 341 -7.38 20.95 -9.46
C LYS A 341 -7.23 20.97 -10.98
N ARG A 342 -8.27 21.39 -11.69
CA ARG A 342 -8.22 21.72 -13.12
C ARG A 342 -7.55 23.08 -13.34
N PRO A 343 -7.15 23.43 -14.58
CA PRO A 343 -6.58 24.75 -14.87
C PRO A 343 -7.48 25.93 -14.52
N ASN A 344 -8.80 25.73 -14.51
CA ASN A 344 -9.81 26.73 -14.12
C ASN A 344 -10.00 26.84 -12.58
N GLY A 345 -9.24 26.06 -11.79
CA GLY A 345 -9.34 26.06 -10.32
C GLY A 345 -10.39 25.09 -9.76
N GLU A 346 -11.20 24.44 -10.59
CA GLU A 346 -12.19 23.46 -10.16
C GLU A 346 -11.53 22.24 -9.52
N LYS A 347 -11.99 21.84 -8.34
CA LYS A 347 -11.54 20.64 -7.64
C LYS A 347 -12.32 19.42 -8.14
N PHE A 348 -11.64 18.28 -8.31
CA PHE A 348 -12.26 17.02 -8.72
C PHE A 348 -11.49 15.81 -8.18
N PHE A 349 -12.15 14.67 -8.13
CA PHE A 349 -11.55 13.39 -7.76
C PHE A 349 -11.22 12.58 -9.03
N PRO A 350 -9.95 12.55 -9.49
CA PRO A 350 -9.59 11.91 -10.77
C PRO A 350 -10.03 10.45 -10.87
N VAL A 351 -9.87 9.68 -9.79
CA VAL A 351 -10.27 8.28 -9.74
C VAL A 351 -11.78 8.14 -9.83
N ILE A 352 -12.53 8.86 -9.00
CA ILE A 352 -14.00 8.74 -8.93
C ILE A 352 -14.66 9.24 -10.21
N GLU A 353 -14.16 10.32 -10.79
CA GLU A 353 -14.67 10.83 -12.08
C GLU A 353 -14.50 9.80 -13.19
N SER A 354 -13.31 9.17 -13.29
CA SER A 354 -13.04 8.16 -14.33
C SER A 354 -13.82 6.84 -14.13
N LEU A 355 -14.42 6.63 -12.96
CA LEU A 355 -15.29 5.48 -12.68
C LEU A 355 -16.73 5.67 -13.20
N HIS A 356 -17.10 6.87 -13.65
CA HIS A 356 -18.42 7.19 -14.19
C HIS A 356 -19.57 6.77 -13.26
N TYR A 357 -19.46 7.06 -11.98
CA TYR A 357 -20.44 6.64 -10.97
C TYR A 357 -21.83 7.25 -11.19
N GLU A 358 -21.96 8.35 -11.91
CA GLU A 358 -23.24 8.89 -12.35
C GLU A 358 -24.05 7.89 -13.20
N LYS A 359 -23.35 6.92 -13.86
CA LYS A 359 -23.97 5.84 -14.64
C LYS A 359 -23.99 4.52 -13.89
N VAL A 360 -22.82 4.14 -13.32
CA VAL A 360 -22.63 2.83 -12.67
C VAL A 360 -23.52 2.68 -11.44
N LEU A 361 -23.73 3.77 -10.67
CA LEU A 361 -24.55 3.77 -9.45
C LEU A 361 -25.98 4.31 -9.68
N ALA A 362 -26.40 4.52 -10.93
CA ALA A 362 -27.68 5.15 -11.25
C ALA A 362 -28.88 4.43 -10.62
N ASP A 363 -28.86 3.09 -10.61
CA ASP A 363 -29.92 2.23 -10.07
C ASP A 363 -29.71 1.81 -8.61
N CYS A 364 -28.58 2.20 -7.98
CA CYS A 364 -28.32 1.87 -6.60
C CYS A 364 -29.23 2.70 -5.67
N PRO A 365 -29.80 2.10 -4.60
CA PRO A 365 -30.64 2.84 -3.63
C PRO A 365 -29.87 3.94 -2.89
N LEU A 366 -30.62 4.92 -2.37
CA LEU A 366 -30.09 5.83 -1.34
C LEU A 366 -29.60 5.03 -0.13
N GLY A 367 -28.52 5.49 0.50
CA GLY A 367 -27.87 4.78 1.61
C GLY A 367 -26.88 3.70 1.17
N THR A 368 -26.78 3.36 -0.14
CA THR A 368 -25.76 2.41 -0.63
C THR A 368 -24.36 2.90 -0.29
N ILE A 369 -23.61 2.08 0.43
CA ILE A 369 -22.20 2.33 0.74
C ILE A 369 -21.33 1.75 -0.38
N VAL A 370 -20.40 2.58 -0.86
CA VAL A 370 -19.42 2.24 -1.90
C VAL A 370 -18.05 2.13 -1.26
N LEU A 371 -17.39 1.00 -1.46
CA LEU A 371 -16.11 0.61 -0.89
C LEU A 371 -15.09 0.49 -2.03
N ILE A 372 -14.17 1.43 -2.13
CA ILE A 372 -13.17 1.46 -3.22
C ILE A 372 -11.83 1.00 -2.65
N THR A 373 -11.25 -0.05 -3.24
CA THR A 373 -9.94 -0.58 -2.82
C THR A 373 -8.84 -0.16 -3.78
N ASP A 374 -7.59 -0.14 -3.31
CA ASP A 374 -6.44 0.09 -4.16
C ASP A 374 -5.90 -1.22 -4.79
N PRO A 375 -4.95 -1.15 -5.75
CA PRO A 375 -4.50 -2.32 -6.53
C PRO A 375 -3.96 -3.51 -5.72
N ASP A 376 -3.21 -3.31 -4.64
CA ASP A 376 -2.70 -4.37 -3.76
C ASP A 376 -3.62 -4.69 -2.58
N HIS A 377 -4.81 -4.05 -2.58
CA HIS A 377 -5.90 -4.29 -1.63
C HIS A 377 -5.50 -4.05 -0.17
N ASP A 378 -4.68 -3.04 0.08
CA ASP A 378 -4.27 -2.68 1.43
C ASP A 378 -4.98 -1.42 1.97
N ARG A 379 -5.64 -0.62 1.10
CA ARG A 379 -6.35 0.61 1.43
C ARG A 379 -7.83 0.53 1.12
N LEU A 380 -8.62 1.35 1.84
CA LEU A 380 -10.05 1.47 1.64
C LEU A 380 -10.48 2.93 1.62
N THR A 381 -11.21 3.34 0.58
CA THR A 381 -12.01 4.56 0.54
C THR A 381 -13.48 4.20 0.74
N VAL A 382 -14.16 4.94 1.59
CA VAL A 382 -15.58 4.75 1.90
C VAL A 382 -16.36 5.92 1.33
N CYS A 383 -17.43 5.62 0.59
CA CYS A 383 -18.37 6.61 0.05
C CYS A 383 -19.80 6.14 0.36
N GLN A 384 -20.77 7.07 0.27
CA GLN A 384 -22.18 6.71 0.39
C GLN A 384 -23.05 7.53 -0.57
N ILE A 385 -24.08 6.89 -1.13
CA ILE A 385 -25.11 7.62 -1.91
C ILE A 385 -26.09 8.26 -0.93
N GLU A 386 -26.13 9.59 -0.92
CA GLU A 386 -27.04 10.37 -0.08
C GLU A 386 -27.99 11.23 -0.92
N ALA A 387 -29.09 11.68 -0.31
CA ALA A 387 -30.00 12.62 -0.94
C ALA A 387 -29.39 14.03 -0.97
N ILE A 388 -29.72 14.82 -1.99
CA ILE A 388 -29.44 16.25 -2.02
C ILE A 388 -30.18 16.94 -0.87
N GLY A 389 -29.56 17.98 -0.30
CA GLY A 389 -30.12 18.83 0.78
C GLY A 389 -29.28 18.86 2.05
N ASN A 390 -28.30 17.93 2.18
CA ASN A 390 -27.39 17.89 3.35
C ASN A 390 -26.06 18.64 3.10
N GLU A 391 -25.86 19.22 1.92
CA GLU A 391 -24.59 19.84 1.50
C GLU A 391 -24.07 20.88 2.51
N PRO A 392 -24.90 21.77 3.10
CA PRO A 392 -24.40 22.72 4.09
C PRO A 392 -23.79 22.04 5.32
N MET A 393 -24.38 20.95 5.79
CA MET A 393 -23.85 20.16 6.90
C MET A 393 -22.54 19.44 6.47
N LEU A 394 -22.48 18.89 5.26
CA LEU A 394 -21.27 18.25 4.74
C LEU A 394 -20.11 19.24 4.65
N ASP A 395 -20.37 20.47 4.16
CA ASP A 395 -19.39 21.55 4.08
C ASP A 395 -18.88 21.98 5.47
N ASP A 396 -19.76 22.07 6.47
CA ASP A 396 -19.41 22.43 7.85
C ASP A 396 -18.42 21.43 8.48
N TYR A 397 -18.48 20.16 8.08
CA TYR A 397 -17.62 19.09 8.59
C TYR A 397 -16.50 18.67 7.62
N GLY A 398 -16.34 19.36 6.50
CA GLY A 398 -15.31 19.04 5.49
C GLY A 398 -15.51 17.67 4.85
N ILE A 399 -16.76 17.19 4.75
CA ILE A 399 -17.10 15.96 4.04
C ILE A 399 -17.24 16.28 2.56
N SER A 400 -16.38 15.71 1.74
CA SER A 400 -16.42 15.92 0.30
C SER A 400 -17.59 15.18 -0.34
N TYR A 401 -18.13 15.73 -1.42
CA TYR A 401 -19.18 15.08 -2.20
C TYR A 401 -19.11 15.41 -3.69
N ILE A 402 -19.68 14.55 -4.51
CA ILE A 402 -19.89 14.79 -5.94
C ILE A 402 -21.37 14.59 -6.29
N LYS A 403 -21.87 15.39 -7.24
CA LYS A 403 -23.24 15.28 -7.71
C LYS A 403 -23.35 14.09 -8.67
N LEU A 404 -24.22 13.12 -8.36
CA LEU A 404 -24.55 12.02 -9.26
C LEU A 404 -25.66 12.38 -10.23
N ASN A 405 -26.71 13.07 -9.75
CA ASN A 405 -27.83 13.60 -10.54
C ASN A 405 -28.59 14.69 -9.75
N GLU A 406 -29.77 15.09 -10.23
CA GLU A 406 -30.57 16.18 -9.62
C GLU A 406 -31.11 15.87 -8.22
N SER A 407 -31.05 14.62 -7.73
CA SER A 407 -31.59 14.20 -6.43
C SER A 407 -30.59 13.49 -5.55
N ARG A 408 -29.36 13.22 -6.04
CA ARG A 408 -28.38 12.36 -5.35
C ARG A 408 -26.97 12.92 -5.43
N ILE A 409 -26.26 12.76 -4.35
CA ILE A 409 -24.82 12.99 -4.22
C ILE A 409 -24.12 11.70 -3.79
N LEU A 410 -22.85 11.59 -4.09
CA LEU A 410 -21.94 10.61 -3.50
C LEU A 410 -21.04 11.34 -2.52
N THR A 411 -21.21 11.09 -1.23
CA THR A 411 -20.27 11.56 -0.21
C THR A 411 -18.99 10.75 -0.26
N VAL A 412 -17.85 11.43 -0.12
CA VAL A 412 -16.51 10.83 -0.18
C VAL A 412 -15.80 11.14 1.12
N TYR A 413 -15.55 10.11 1.92
CA TYR A 413 -14.91 10.29 3.22
C TYR A 413 -13.40 10.18 3.09
N SER A 414 -12.66 11.13 3.66
CA SER A 414 -11.21 10.97 3.84
C SER A 414 -10.91 9.74 4.69
N ALA A 415 -9.71 9.19 4.59
CA ALA A 415 -9.30 8.08 5.44
C ALA A 415 -9.44 8.41 6.94
N ASN A 416 -9.14 9.66 7.31
CA ASN A 416 -9.30 10.14 8.67
C ASN A 416 -10.77 10.07 9.16
N GLN A 417 -11.72 10.48 8.32
CA GLN A 417 -13.15 10.42 8.63
C GLN A 417 -13.67 8.98 8.64
N ALA A 418 -13.35 8.20 7.60
CA ALA A 418 -13.78 6.82 7.48
C ALA A 418 -13.28 5.97 8.66
N PHE A 419 -11.99 6.07 8.99
CA PHE A 419 -11.42 5.24 10.05
C PHE A 419 -11.85 5.68 11.45
N LEU A 420 -12.15 6.95 11.66
CA LEU A 420 -12.78 7.40 12.91
C LEU A 420 -14.13 6.70 13.13
N MET A 421 -14.94 6.59 12.06
CA MET A 421 -16.21 5.87 12.12
C MET A 421 -16.00 4.37 12.42
N LEU A 422 -15.04 3.72 11.75
CA LEU A 422 -14.75 2.30 11.96
C LEU A 422 -14.19 2.02 13.36
N MET A 423 -13.27 2.85 13.86
CA MET A 423 -12.74 2.76 15.23
C MET A 423 -13.84 2.91 16.28
N ASN A 424 -14.70 3.92 16.11
CA ASN A 424 -15.81 4.19 17.05
C ASN A 424 -16.79 3.01 17.08
N TYR A 425 -17.15 2.48 15.90
CA TYR A 425 -18.00 1.31 15.81
C TYR A 425 -17.37 0.10 16.51
N ARG A 426 -16.07 -0.17 16.26
CA ARG A 426 -15.36 -1.28 16.90
C ARG A 426 -15.34 -1.15 18.43
N VAL A 427 -15.11 0.04 18.96
CA VAL A 427 -15.13 0.28 20.39
C VAL A 427 -16.53 0.12 20.97
N LYS A 428 -17.60 0.63 20.30
CA LYS A 428 -19.01 0.40 20.70
C LYS A 428 -19.31 -1.12 20.74
N GLN A 429 -18.85 -1.88 19.74
CA GLN A 429 -19.00 -3.33 19.68
C GLN A 429 -18.28 -4.04 20.84
N LEU A 430 -17.03 -3.70 21.14
CA LEU A 430 -16.29 -4.27 22.27
C LEU A 430 -16.94 -3.94 23.62
N LYS A 431 -17.47 -2.73 23.78
CA LYS A 431 -18.21 -2.32 24.99
C LYS A 431 -19.51 -3.10 25.16
N SER A 432 -20.29 -3.28 24.09
CA SER A 432 -21.55 -4.04 24.13
C SER A 432 -21.36 -5.52 24.49
N HIS A 433 -20.22 -6.10 24.11
CA HIS A 433 -19.85 -7.46 24.49
C HIS A 433 -19.10 -7.57 25.82
N GLY A 434 -18.93 -6.48 26.57
CA GLY A 434 -18.21 -6.47 27.85
C GLY A 434 -16.69 -6.68 27.74
N LYS A 435 -16.11 -6.68 26.51
CA LYS A 435 -14.70 -6.99 26.27
C LYS A 435 -13.77 -5.79 26.37
N PHE A 436 -14.28 -4.57 26.24
CA PHE A 436 -13.46 -3.38 26.15
C PHE A 436 -12.53 -3.18 27.35
N LYS A 437 -13.01 -3.47 28.57
CA LYS A 437 -12.29 -3.32 29.83
C LYS A 437 -11.38 -4.48 30.21
N ASN A 438 -11.35 -5.57 29.45
CA ASN A 438 -10.52 -6.74 29.76
C ASN A 438 -9.01 -6.43 29.69
N HIS A 439 -8.64 -5.43 28.90
CA HIS A 439 -7.24 -5.02 28.69
C HIS A 439 -7.15 -3.50 28.60
N PRO A 440 -6.01 -2.91 28.98
CA PRO A 440 -5.66 -1.56 28.58
C PRO A 440 -5.66 -1.44 27.04
N ARG A 441 -6.13 -0.30 26.53
CA ARG A 441 -6.31 -0.10 25.08
C ARG A 441 -5.37 0.97 24.56
N PHE A 442 -4.81 0.73 23.40
CA PHE A 442 -3.99 1.71 22.70
C PHE A 442 -4.23 1.68 21.19
N MET A 443 -3.84 2.76 20.54
CA MET A 443 -3.79 2.89 19.09
C MET A 443 -2.44 3.44 18.66
N ILE A 444 -2.08 3.16 17.41
CA ILE A 444 -0.87 3.68 16.77
C ILE A 444 -1.29 4.45 15.52
N LYS A 445 -0.81 5.69 15.38
CA LYS A 445 -1.10 6.51 14.21
C LYS A 445 0.12 7.25 13.70
N THR A 446 0.13 7.60 12.41
CA THR A 446 1.15 8.48 11.85
C THR A 446 0.93 9.93 12.30
N THR A 447 1.99 10.72 12.31
CA THR A 447 1.92 12.15 12.66
C THR A 447 1.07 12.98 11.71
N ALA A 448 0.87 12.52 10.48
CA ALA A 448 0.00 13.15 9.48
C ALA A 448 -1.48 12.83 9.65
N SER A 449 -1.84 11.84 10.47
CA SER A 449 -3.23 11.49 10.75
C SER A 449 -3.93 12.56 11.61
N ALA A 450 -5.24 12.68 11.46
CA ALA A 450 -6.04 13.75 12.06
C ALA A 450 -5.96 13.82 13.59
N LEU A 451 -6.05 15.05 14.11
CA LEU A 451 -6.14 15.31 15.55
C LEU A 451 -7.47 14.82 16.16
N SER A 452 -8.52 14.71 15.36
CA SER A 452 -9.80 14.12 15.78
C SER A 452 -9.64 12.71 16.36
N TRP A 453 -8.64 11.93 15.90
CA TRP A 453 -8.35 10.62 16.46
C TRP A 453 -7.78 10.69 17.87
N ASP A 454 -6.92 11.68 18.17
CA ASP A 454 -6.37 11.90 19.52
C ASP A 454 -7.47 12.30 20.51
N GLU A 455 -8.36 13.22 20.09
CA GLU A 455 -9.48 13.69 20.92
C GLU A 455 -10.46 12.55 21.20
N TRP A 456 -10.79 11.75 20.18
CA TRP A 456 -11.63 10.57 20.31
C TRP A 456 -10.98 9.51 21.24
N ALA A 457 -9.71 9.22 21.06
CA ALA A 457 -8.99 8.26 21.89
C ALA A 457 -8.97 8.69 23.36
N LYS A 458 -8.74 9.99 23.61
CA LYS A 458 -8.79 10.58 24.95
C LYS A 458 -10.16 10.40 25.61
N ALA A 459 -11.26 10.65 24.86
CA ALA A 459 -12.62 10.46 25.36
C ALA A 459 -12.92 9.01 25.76
N HIS A 460 -12.23 8.05 25.14
CA HIS A 460 -12.39 6.62 25.43
C HIS A 460 -11.31 6.03 26.35
N GLY A 461 -10.35 6.83 26.84
CA GLY A 461 -9.25 6.35 27.68
C GLY A 461 -8.28 5.44 26.93
N ILE A 462 -8.18 5.57 25.60
CA ILE A 462 -7.27 4.83 24.74
C ILE A 462 -5.94 5.59 24.66
N LYS A 463 -4.82 4.92 24.86
CA LYS A 463 -3.49 5.52 24.71
C LYS A 463 -3.13 5.66 23.24
N VAL A 464 -2.52 6.77 22.85
CA VAL A 464 -2.08 7.05 21.48
C VAL A 464 -0.56 7.00 21.42
N VAL A 465 -0.04 6.27 20.42
CA VAL A 465 1.39 6.26 20.08
C VAL A 465 1.55 6.86 18.70
N ASN A 466 2.22 8.01 18.61
CA ASN A 466 2.50 8.69 17.35
C ASN A 466 3.80 8.18 16.75
N VAL A 467 3.77 7.88 15.44
CA VAL A 467 4.92 7.39 14.68
C VAL A 467 5.17 8.25 13.42
N PRO A 468 6.38 8.21 12.83
CA PRO A 468 6.59 8.79 11.51
C PRO A 468 5.65 8.20 10.47
N VAL A 469 5.50 8.90 9.33
CA VAL A 469 4.71 8.39 8.19
C VAL A 469 5.31 7.09 7.66
N GLY A 470 4.45 6.09 7.44
CA GLY A 470 4.78 4.77 6.90
C GLY A 470 4.35 3.63 7.81
N PHE A 471 3.63 2.66 7.25
CA PHE A 471 3.04 1.56 8.02
C PHE A 471 4.07 0.66 8.73
N LYS A 472 5.29 0.57 8.20
CA LYS A 472 6.41 -0.12 8.85
C LYS A 472 6.74 0.43 10.24
N GLU A 473 6.52 1.73 10.49
CA GLU A 473 6.74 2.36 11.78
C GLU A 473 5.66 1.94 12.79
N ILE A 474 4.41 1.77 12.32
CA ILE A 474 3.33 1.18 13.12
C ILE A 474 3.70 -0.26 13.50
N ALA A 475 4.15 -1.06 12.53
CA ALA A 475 4.60 -2.44 12.75
C ALA A 475 5.80 -2.52 13.72
N ASN A 476 6.70 -1.54 13.68
CA ASN A 476 7.85 -1.46 14.59
C ASN A 476 7.43 -1.25 16.06
N ILE A 477 6.44 -0.38 16.32
CA ILE A 477 5.87 -0.24 17.67
C ILE A 477 5.20 -1.54 18.11
N MET A 478 4.41 -2.19 17.24
CA MET A 478 3.79 -3.49 17.55
C MET A 478 4.85 -4.53 17.97
N LYS A 479 5.97 -4.61 17.23
CA LYS A 479 7.10 -5.49 17.56
C LYS A 479 7.70 -5.18 18.94
N LYS A 480 7.88 -3.89 19.28
CA LYS A 480 8.39 -3.47 20.60
C LYS A 480 7.44 -3.87 21.73
N VAL A 481 6.14 -3.71 21.54
CA VAL A 481 5.10 -4.15 22.50
C VAL A 481 5.17 -5.66 22.71
N GLU A 482 5.21 -6.44 21.65
CA GLU A 482 5.24 -7.92 21.73
C GLU A 482 6.50 -8.46 22.36
N LEU A 483 7.63 -7.83 22.09
CA LEU A 483 8.89 -8.20 22.74
C LEU A 483 8.80 -8.03 24.27
N GLN A 484 8.18 -6.95 24.73
CA GLN A 484 7.96 -6.72 26.17
C GLN A 484 6.95 -7.71 26.75
N LEU A 485 5.83 -7.98 26.05
CA LEU A 485 4.86 -8.99 26.46
C LEU A 485 5.46 -10.39 26.56
N LYS A 486 6.37 -10.76 25.64
CA LYS A 486 7.08 -12.03 25.66
C LYS A 486 8.04 -12.14 26.84
N ASN A 487 8.83 -11.08 27.10
CA ASN A 487 9.89 -11.12 28.09
C ASN A 487 9.38 -10.89 29.52
N ASN A 488 8.33 -10.09 29.68
CA ASN A 488 7.80 -9.68 30.99
C ASN A 488 6.27 -9.54 30.94
N PRO A 489 5.50 -10.63 30.83
CA PRO A 489 4.05 -10.61 30.59
C PRO A 489 3.24 -9.89 31.68
N ASP A 490 3.76 -9.84 32.92
CA ASP A 490 3.07 -9.27 34.09
C ASP A 490 3.50 -7.82 34.39
N LYS A 491 4.36 -7.23 33.53
CA LYS A 491 4.79 -5.84 33.70
C LYS A 491 4.06 -4.90 32.75
N GLU A 492 4.06 -3.62 33.12
CA GLU A 492 3.60 -2.56 32.23
C GLU A 492 4.48 -2.46 30.99
N VAL A 493 3.83 -2.28 29.84
CA VAL A 493 4.49 -2.06 28.55
C VAL A 493 4.65 -0.57 28.33
N VAL A 494 5.87 -0.13 28.05
CA VAL A 494 6.20 1.28 27.78
C VAL A 494 6.89 1.37 26.43
N VAL A 495 6.44 2.32 25.60
CA VAL A 495 7.03 2.60 24.29
C VAL A 495 7.23 4.10 24.11
N ASP A 496 8.26 4.50 23.38
CA ASP A 496 8.48 5.90 23.03
C ASP A 496 7.82 6.24 21.72
N ASP A 497 7.14 7.38 21.66
CA ASP A 497 6.57 7.94 20.43
C ASP A 497 7.62 8.76 19.64
N VAL A 498 7.24 9.25 18.45
CA VAL A 498 8.11 10.06 17.60
C VAL A 498 8.52 11.41 18.23
N PHE A 499 7.76 11.90 19.21
CA PHE A 499 8.04 13.15 19.91
C PHE A 499 8.94 12.97 21.13
N GLY A 500 9.38 11.73 21.40
CA GLY A 500 10.21 11.39 22.56
C GLY A 500 9.42 11.22 23.86
N ASN A 501 8.09 11.12 23.79
CA ASN A 501 7.29 10.84 24.98
C ASN A 501 7.26 9.33 25.26
N SER A 502 7.52 8.94 26.51
CA SER A 502 7.35 7.56 26.96
C SER A 502 5.86 7.31 27.31
N ILE A 503 5.21 6.46 26.53
CA ILE A 503 3.80 6.13 26.66
C ILE A 503 3.65 4.81 27.41
N ASN A 504 3.07 4.85 28.60
CA ASN A 504 2.72 3.65 29.38
C ASN A 504 1.38 3.08 28.85
N LEU A 505 1.46 1.90 28.26
CA LEU A 505 0.32 1.18 27.68
C LEU A 505 -0.42 0.29 28.68
N GLY A 506 0.14 0.10 29.89
CA GLY A 506 -0.40 -0.80 30.92
C GLY A 506 0.06 -2.25 30.78
N VAL A 507 -0.52 -3.12 31.62
CA VAL A 507 -0.22 -4.57 31.64
C VAL A 507 -1.08 -5.29 30.61
N GLN A 508 -0.48 -6.14 29.77
CA GLN A 508 -1.18 -6.90 28.72
C GLN A 508 -2.03 -6.03 27.78
N PRO A 509 -1.51 -4.92 27.25
CA PRO A 509 -2.31 -4.01 26.40
C PRO A 509 -2.74 -4.68 25.09
N ARG A 510 -3.86 -4.21 24.52
CA ARG A 510 -4.36 -4.64 23.21
C ARG A 510 -4.53 -3.45 22.29
N LEU A 511 -4.07 -3.64 21.05
CA LEU A 511 -4.26 -2.67 19.98
C LEU A 511 -5.74 -2.58 19.62
N ILE A 512 -6.29 -1.38 19.55
CA ILE A 512 -7.60 -1.13 18.95
C ILE A 512 -7.44 -0.92 17.45
N PHE A 513 -6.47 -0.10 17.07
CA PHE A 513 -6.32 0.38 15.72
C PHE A 513 -4.87 0.79 15.45
N GLY A 514 -4.37 0.48 14.27
CA GLY A 514 -3.16 1.03 13.69
C GLY A 514 -3.47 1.56 12.30
N GLY A 515 -3.16 2.83 12.02
CA GLY A 515 -3.54 3.38 10.72
C GLY A 515 -2.84 4.68 10.35
N GLU A 516 -3.04 5.02 9.09
CA GLU A 516 -2.46 6.22 8.46
C GLU A 516 -3.50 6.98 7.63
N GLU A 517 -3.29 8.26 7.46
CA GLU A 517 -4.14 9.18 6.69
C GLU A 517 -4.29 8.80 5.21
N SER A 518 -3.43 7.93 4.71
CA SER A 518 -3.42 7.50 3.32
C SER A 518 -4.35 6.32 3.00
N GLY A 519 -5.23 5.93 3.93
CA GLY A 519 -6.28 4.92 3.71
C GLY A 519 -5.90 3.49 4.12
N GLY A 520 -4.75 3.31 4.75
CA GLY A 520 -4.31 2.01 5.25
C GLY A 520 -4.57 1.83 6.75
N MET A 521 -5.14 0.69 7.15
CA MET A 521 -5.41 0.39 8.55
C MET A 521 -5.29 -1.09 8.90
N ILE A 522 -5.20 -1.34 10.19
CA ILE A 522 -5.34 -2.67 10.80
C ILE A 522 -6.05 -2.56 12.14
N MET A 523 -6.84 -3.56 12.48
CA MET A 523 -7.47 -3.71 13.78
C MET A 523 -6.73 -4.74 14.63
N GLY A 524 -6.65 -4.47 15.93
CA GLY A 524 -6.07 -5.42 16.87
C GLY A 524 -7.03 -6.56 17.22
N SER A 525 -6.47 -7.70 17.57
CA SER A 525 -7.18 -8.86 18.07
C SER A 525 -7.31 -8.82 19.60
N GLU A 526 -8.39 -9.39 20.16
CA GLU A 526 -8.54 -9.56 21.62
C GLU A 526 -7.56 -10.62 22.13
N ASP A 527 -7.48 -11.73 21.41
CA ASP A 527 -6.50 -12.78 21.67
C ASP A 527 -5.26 -12.54 20.80
N LEU A 528 -4.10 -12.90 21.32
CA LEU A 528 -2.88 -12.81 20.52
C LEU A 528 -2.93 -13.81 19.36
N ILE A 529 -2.55 -13.35 18.17
CA ILE A 529 -2.41 -14.20 16.99
C ILE A 529 -1.22 -15.13 17.21
N GLU A 530 -1.38 -16.41 16.89
CA GLU A 530 -0.33 -17.41 17.06
C GLU A 530 0.11 -17.98 15.71
N SER A 531 1.43 -18.03 15.46
CA SER A 531 2.00 -18.72 14.31
C SER A 531 2.01 -20.24 14.52
N LEU A 532 2.30 -21.02 13.49
CA LEU A 532 2.40 -22.48 13.60
C LEU A 532 3.49 -22.94 14.57
N ALA A 533 4.57 -22.18 14.75
CA ALA A 533 5.62 -22.46 15.73
C ALA A 533 5.39 -21.76 17.09
N GLY A 534 4.22 -21.20 17.35
CA GLY A 534 3.84 -20.61 18.64
C GLY A 534 4.36 -19.18 18.89
N ARG A 535 4.81 -18.46 17.87
CA ARG A 535 5.09 -17.03 18.00
C ARG A 535 3.77 -16.27 18.15
N LYS A 536 3.78 -15.22 18.97
CA LYS A 536 2.58 -14.43 19.27
C LYS A 536 2.68 -13.01 18.73
N ALA A 537 1.56 -12.48 18.24
CA ALA A 537 1.43 -11.12 17.70
C ALA A 537 0.12 -10.47 18.18
N ILE A 538 0.13 -9.15 18.36
CA ILE A 538 -1.05 -8.37 18.81
C ILE A 538 -1.98 -8.00 17.65
N ALA A 539 -1.45 -7.96 16.43
CA ALA A 539 -2.18 -7.70 15.19
C ALA A 539 -1.34 -8.19 14.00
N MET A 540 -1.91 -8.15 12.81
CA MET A 540 -1.15 -8.28 11.57
C MET A 540 -0.14 -7.14 11.40
N ARG A 541 0.80 -7.31 10.46
CA ARG A 541 1.90 -6.36 10.25
C ARG A 541 1.73 -5.46 9.03
N GLU A 542 0.82 -5.79 8.16
CA GLU A 542 0.51 -4.98 6.98
C GLU A 542 -0.97 -4.60 7.02
N LYS A 543 -1.27 -3.42 6.52
CA LYS A 543 -2.62 -2.88 6.42
C LYS A 543 -3.50 -3.77 5.53
N SER A 544 -4.81 -3.83 5.86
CA SER A 544 -5.75 -4.74 5.22
C SER A 544 -7.08 -4.06 4.91
N ALA A 545 -7.34 -3.84 3.61
CA ALA A 545 -8.67 -3.41 3.18
C ALA A 545 -9.76 -4.44 3.51
N THR A 546 -9.42 -5.73 3.57
CA THR A 546 -10.39 -6.78 3.97
C THR A 546 -10.88 -6.59 5.40
N GLU A 547 -10.01 -6.29 6.37
CA GLU A 547 -10.45 -5.98 7.73
C GLU A 547 -11.33 -4.73 7.78
N ALA A 548 -10.93 -3.69 7.05
CA ALA A 548 -11.69 -2.46 6.95
C ALA A 548 -13.08 -2.68 6.33
N ILE A 549 -13.18 -3.47 5.26
CA ILE A 549 -14.45 -3.85 4.61
C ILE A 549 -15.36 -4.61 5.57
N ILE A 550 -14.84 -5.56 6.34
CA ILE A 550 -15.64 -6.32 7.29
C ILE A 550 -16.21 -5.41 8.39
N VAL A 551 -15.41 -4.52 8.94
CA VAL A 551 -15.87 -3.56 9.96
C VAL A 551 -16.85 -2.56 9.34
N ALA A 552 -16.59 -2.05 8.13
CA ALA A 552 -17.51 -1.17 7.39
C ALA A 552 -18.84 -1.85 7.10
N SER A 553 -18.83 -3.15 6.78
CA SER A 553 -20.07 -3.94 6.55
C SER A 553 -20.89 -4.08 7.82
N ALA A 554 -20.23 -4.31 8.97
CA ALA A 554 -20.91 -4.38 10.25
C ALA A 554 -21.48 -3.01 10.68
N LEU A 555 -20.75 -1.93 10.40
CA LEU A 555 -21.26 -0.56 10.58
C LEU A 555 -22.45 -0.29 9.66
N ALA A 556 -22.36 -0.65 8.38
CA ALA A 556 -23.46 -0.49 7.42
C ALA A 556 -24.74 -1.17 7.87
N ALA A 557 -24.63 -2.42 8.34
CA ALA A 557 -25.79 -3.15 8.90
C ALA A 557 -26.40 -2.42 10.10
N LYS A 558 -25.58 -1.83 10.97
CA LYS A 558 -26.04 -1.06 12.12
C LYS A 558 -26.73 0.24 11.69
N LEU A 559 -26.18 0.95 10.72
CA LEU A 559 -26.78 2.18 10.19
C LEU A 559 -28.12 1.92 9.48
N GLU A 560 -28.23 0.78 8.76
CA GLU A 560 -29.51 0.35 8.18
C GLU A 560 -30.57 0.10 9.28
N GLU A 561 -30.21 -0.56 10.37
CA GLU A 561 -31.11 -0.76 11.54
C GLU A 561 -31.55 0.57 12.16
N ASP A 562 -30.61 1.52 12.27
CA ASP A 562 -30.83 2.83 12.90
C ASP A 562 -31.45 3.85 11.93
N ASN A 563 -31.59 3.51 10.65
CA ASN A 563 -32.02 4.40 9.55
C ASN A 563 -31.20 5.71 9.50
N LYS A 564 -29.86 5.57 9.51
CA LYS A 564 -28.89 6.67 9.51
C LYS A 564 -27.93 6.59 8.33
N THR A 565 -27.41 7.76 7.94
CA THR A 565 -26.31 7.86 6.99
C THR A 565 -24.95 7.83 7.69
N LEU A 566 -23.88 7.63 6.91
CA LEU A 566 -22.49 7.75 7.42
C LEU A 566 -22.18 9.18 7.86
N SER A 567 -22.71 10.18 7.14
CA SER A 567 -22.51 11.61 7.49
C SER A 567 -23.13 11.94 8.85
N GLU A 568 -24.37 11.50 9.09
CA GLU A 568 -25.03 11.65 10.40
C GLU A 568 -24.27 10.94 11.51
N TYR A 569 -23.77 9.72 11.24
CA TYR A 569 -23.00 8.97 12.23
C TYR A 569 -21.65 9.65 12.55
N LEU A 570 -20.97 10.22 11.57
CA LEU A 570 -19.73 10.96 11.80
C LEU A 570 -19.97 12.21 12.67
N VAL A 571 -21.04 12.97 12.39
CA VAL A 571 -21.44 14.13 13.21
C VAL A 571 -21.73 13.71 14.66
N GLU A 572 -22.46 12.61 14.86
CA GLU A 572 -22.71 12.06 16.20
C GLU A 572 -21.42 11.74 16.94
N ILE A 573 -20.41 11.15 16.26
CA ILE A 573 -19.11 10.87 16.88
C ILE A 573 -18.44 12.16 17.36
N PHE A 574 -18.46 13.21 16.56
CA PHE A 574 -17.88 14.49 16.94
C PHE A 574 -18.57 15.07 18.18
N ASP A 575 -19.90 15.03 18.23
CA ASP A 575 -20.68 15.59 19.32
C ASP A 575 -20.61 14.74 20.59
N GLU A 576 -20.76 13.40 20.50
CA GLU A 576 -20.67 12.48 21.63
C GLU A 576 -19.31 12.55 22.35
N ASN A 577 -18.23 12.83 21.61
CA ASN A 577 -16.88 12.83 22.15
C ASN A 577 -16.28 14.23 22.35
N ASN A 578 -17.07 15.29 22.13
CA ASN A 578 -16.64 16.70 22.20
C ASN A 578 -15.40 16.99 21.35
N ILE A 579 -15.34 16.42 20.13
CA ILE A 579 -14.23 16.61 19.22
C ILE A 579 -14.28 18.04 18.65
N ILE A 580 -13.17 18.75 18.75
CA ILE A 580 -13.01 20.11 18.23
C ILE A 580 -12.42 20.10 16.83
N ALA A 581 -11.48 19.21 16.57
CA ALA A 581 -10.80 19.05 15.28
C ALA A 581 -11.70 18.28 14.28
N LYS A 582 -12.82 18.90 13.88
CA LYS A 582 -13.86 18.28 13.04
C LYS A 582 -13.53 18.32 11.55
N TYR A 583 -12.83 19.37 11.11
CA TYR A 583 -12.57 19.65 9.71
C TYR A 583 -11.25 19.02 9.26
N ASP A 584 -11.31 18.20 8.22
CA ASP A 584 -10.15 17.52 7.67
C ASP A 584 -10.16 17.66 6.15
N VAL A 585 -9.09 18.24 5.59
CA VAL A 585 -8.92 18.42 4.15
C VAL A 585 -7.55 17.93 3.73
N ARG A 586 -7.54 17.10 2.70
CA ARG A 586 -6.32 16.66 2.01
C ARG A 586 -6.23 17.35 0.66
N GLU A 587 -5.06 17.91 0.34
CA GLU A 587 -4.75 18.43 -0.98
C GLU A 587 -3.42 17.82 -1.45
N ASP A 588 -3.44 17.17 -2.61
CA ASP A 588 -2.28 16.52 -3.18
C ASP A 588 -1.67 17.39 -4.28
N ILE A 589 -0.38 17.71 -4.17
CA ILE A 589 0.34 18.56 -5.11
C ILE A 589 1.38 17.73 -5.87
N ALA A 590 1.18 17.56 -7.18
CA ALA A 590 2.16 16.95 -8.07
C ALA A 590 3.16 18.01 -8.56
N TYR A 591 4.43 17.86 -8.21
CA TYR A 591 5.49 18.78 -8.65
C TYR A 591 5.99 18.53 -10.08
N TYR A 592 5.76 17.32 -10.60
CA TYR A 592 6.11 16.93 -11.98
C TYR A 592 5.22 15.77 -12.45
N ASN A 593 5.17 15.55 -13.77
CA ASN A 593 4.48 14.42 -14.35
C ASN A 593 5.33 13.14 -14.19
N GLU A 594 4.93 12.26 -13.29
CA GLU A 594 5.61 10.97 -13.07
C GLU A 594 5.36 9.95 -14.19
N SER A 595 4.40 10.23 -15.10
CA SER A 595 4.03 9.36 -16.23
C SER A 595 4.81 9.67 -17.51
N GLU A 596 5.79 10.60 -17.47
CA GLU A 596 6.62 10.94 -18.63
C GLU A 596 7.36 9.67 -19.14
N PRO A 597 7.10 9.21 -20.37
CA PRO A 597 7.70 7.98 -20.90
C PRO A 597 9.17 8.14 -21.31
N ASP A 598 9.66 9.37 -21.45
CA ASP A 598 11.07 9.67 -21.72
C ASP A 598 11.81 9.80 -20.39
N ILE A 599 12.63 8.78 -20.06
CA ILE A 599 13.31 8.71 -18.76
C ILE A 599 14.27 9.88 -18.51
N GLU A 600 14.88 10.45 -19.55
CA GLU A 600 15.81 11.58 -19.36
C GLU A 600 15.02 12.86 -19.03
N LYS A 601 13.87 13.06 -19.66
CA LYS A 601 12.97 14.17 -19.28
C LYS A 601 12.39 13.96 -17.88
N LEU A 602 12.02 12.73 -17.54
CA LEU A 602 11.51 12.39 -16.21
C LEU A 602 12.56 12.68 -15.12
N LYS A 603 13.82 12.31 -15.34
CA LYS A 603 14.94 12.62 -14.42
C LYS A 603 15.08 14.14 -14.20
N LEU A 604 15.07 14.93 -15.28
CA LEU A 604 15.15 16.39 -15.18
C LEU A 604 13.94 16.99 -14.45
N ALA A 605 12.74 16.55 -14.78
CA ALA A 605 11.51 17.01 -14.13
C ALA A 605 11.49 16.66 -12.63
N LYS A 606 11.98 15.48 -12.25
CA LYS A 606 12.12 15.06 -10.85
C LYS A 606 13.07 15.98 -10.09
N VAL A 607 14.24 16.31 -10.65
CA VAL A 607 15.21 17.22 -10.01
C VAL A 607 14.59 18.59 -9.77
N GLU A 608 13.86 19.14 -10.74
CA GLU A 608 13.20 20.45 -10.57
C GLU A 608 12.05 20.38 -9.57
N GLY A 609 11.25 19.31 -9.60
CA GLY A 609 10.19 19.07 -8.62
C GLY A 609 10.71 18.93 -7.19
N GLU A 610 11.84 18.22 -6.98
CA GLU A 610 12.50 18.11 -5.68
C GLU A 610 12.98 19.48 -5.14
N LYS A 611 13.50 20.35 -6.00
CA LYS A 611 13.87 21.72 -5.61
C LYS A 611 12.64 22.53 -5.15
N GLN A 612 11.53 22.41 -5.87
CA GLN A 612 10.29 23.10 -5.50
C GLN A 612 9.71 22.54 -4.19
N ARG A 613 9.72 21.23 -4.02
CA ARG A 613 9.34 20.57 -2.76
C ARG A 613 10.19 21.08 -1.59
N THR A 614 11.52 21.11 -1.75
CA THR A 614 12.43 21.61 -0.71
C THR A 614 12.12 23.05 -0.31
N LYS A 615 11.78 23.93 -1.27
CA LYS A 615 11.36 25.30 -0.96
C LYS A 615 10.10 25.34 -0.11
N ASN A 616 9.10 24.51 -0.46
CA ASN A 616 7.87 24.43 0.31
C ASN A 616 8.09 23.88 1.72
N ASP A 617 8.90 22.81 1.86
CA ASP A 617 9.24 22.22 3.15
C ASP A 617 9.96 23.24 4.05
N LEU A 618 10.91 24.00 3.50
CA LEU A 618 11.61 25.05 4.23
C LEU A 618 10.68 26.21 4.62
N PHE A 619 9.72 26.57 3.77
CA PHE A 619 8.72 27.58 4.10
C PHE A 619 7.87 27.17 5.30
N PHE A 620 7.28 25.96 5.27
CA PHE A 620 6.46 25.46 6.36
C PHE A 620 7.25 25.24 7.65
N LEU A 621 8.49 24.74 7.56
CA LEU A 621 9.37 24.62 8.72
C LEU A 621 9.67 26.00 9.35
N SER A 622 10.01 26.98 8.53
CA SER A 622 10.27 28.35 9.00
C SER A 622 9.03 28.97 9.66
N LEU A 623 7.85 28.71 9.08
CA LEU A 623 6.59 29.16 9.63
C LEU A 623 6.28 28.51 10.98
N ALA A 624 6.48 27.18 11.10
CA ALA A 624 6.30 26.44 12.35
C ALA A 624 7.23 26.97 13.45
N ILE A 625 8.51 27.25 13.12
CA ILE A 625 9.48 27.85 14.04
C ILE A 625 9.02 29.25 14.46
N ALA A 626 8.61 30.09 13.52
CA ALA A 626 8.16 31.45 13.80
C ALA A 626 6.94 31.49 14.75
N VAL A 627 5.99 30.56 14.56
CA VAL A 627 4.84 30.40 15.47
C VAL A 627 5.29 29.94 16.85
N ARG A 628 6.15 28.94 16.92
CA ARG A 628 6.67 28.39 18.20
C ARG A 628 7.44 29.44 19.01
N GLU A 629 8.25 30.25 18.34
CA GLU A 629 9.05 31.31 18.99
C GLU A 629 8.24 32.60 19.25
N GLY A 630 6.95 32.61 18.94
CA GLY A 630 6.07 33.80 19.12
C GLY A 630 6.36 34.96 18.15
N ILE A 631 7.11 34.71 17.08
CA ILE A 631 7.45 35.73 16.05
C ILE A 631 6.23 35.94 15.12
N ALA A 632 5.44 34.91 14.87
CA ALA A 632 4.24 34.95 14.06
C ALA A 632 3.00 34.60 14.88
N ASP A 633 1.92 35.38 14.73
CA ASP A 633 0.61 35.04 15.29
C ASP A 633 -0.05 33.94 14.46
N ILE A 634 -0.43 32.84 15.10
CA ILE A 634 -1.08 31.70 14.44
C ILE A 634 -2.39 32.09 13.74
N ASN A 635 -3.15 33.07 14.27
CA ASN A 635 -4.40 33.52 13.64
C ASN A 635 -4.13 34.36 12.37
N ALA A 636 -3.08 35.18 12.38
CA ALA A 636 -2.64 35.89 11.19
C ALA A 636 -2.13 34.90 10.11
N VAL A 637 -1.39 33.88 10.50
CA VAL A 637 -0.93 32.79 9.62
C VAL A 637 -2.12 32.05 9.01
N LYS A 638 -3.10 31.64 9.82
CA LYS A 638 -4.32 30.98 9.33
C LYS A 638 -5.06 31.82 8.31
N LYS A 639 -5.20 33.14 8.55
CA LYS A 639 -5.84 34.06 7.62
C LYS A 639 -5.12 34.15 6.27
N VAL A 640 -3.78 34.19 6.29
CA VAL A 640 -2.98 34.21 5.06
C VAL A 640 -3.08 32.86 4.33
N LEU A 641 -2.98 31.74 5.04
CA LEU A 641 -3.06 30.39 4.45
C LEU A 641 -4.45 30.12 3.85
N ASN A 642 -5.51 30.52 4.52
CA ASN A 642 -6.88 30.38 3.97
C ASN A 642 -7.04 31.17 2.66
N GLY A 643 -6.39 32.34 2.52
CA GLY A 643 -6.37 33.09 1.26
C GLY A 643 -5.46 32.50 0.19
N ALA A 644 -4.46 31.69 0.59
CA ALA A 644 -3.55 31.01 -0.33
C ALA A 644 -4.10 29.68 -0.89
N PHE A 645 -5.02 29.06 -0.15
CA PHE A 645 -5.65 27.78 -0.53
C PHE A 645 -7.13 27.94 -0.96
N ALA A 646 -7.63 29.14 -1.01
CA ALA A 646 -9.00 29.47 -1.43
C ALA A 646 -9.17 29.39 -2.96
#